data_f648e35745d086ae0d6c5f5e88b08e22
#
_entry.id   f648e35745d086ae0d6c5f5e88b08e22
#
_cell.length_a   1.000
_cell.length_b   1.000
_cell.length_c   1.000
_cell.angle_alpha   90.00
_cell.angle_beta   90.00
_cell.angle_gamma   90.00
#
_symmetry.space_group_name_H-M   'P 1'
#
loop_
_entity.id
_entity.type
_entity.pdbx_description
1 polymer ?
#
loop_
_entity_poly.entity_id
_entity_poly.type
_entity_poly.pdbx_seq_one_letter_code
_entity_poly.pdbx_strand_id
1 'polypeptide(L)'
;GAVADFEEWDESDDIEDSLNAISSPAKDQPTQSPSLRPALEVDSIPGDKLHATLSEIEISTVNPDGSIRNQSIEGELILRNSSRKDRAWDIEVSLNEFESTDIGNKIVTVRELEATEEAVVPYTASGPRMLVLSERLDTNSERDQEASLSLVHSDDPQEISIIIKVENVATVNLSGIEIIRTFPDNFDIPEGSEYSVEGSDITWSVGRLSVGQSQTLELLPMVTTKNVTKIPSGSVTATYSADHTVSRVDFENISARSRAAPFVTPTEDDRPGIWHSKFVFENKSSFVVTLSDITVVLAGREEPILDSSDLRIVLPPEGSWDSMVKTVRSEDQPRFTFPTLSYSILPRASSESRGEITVKEQKLTVLDAEILKKFDRSRIRTYVSSDIETTITVENKGSATINVMRLLDDIPGIFSPPSPESISIEMGSSELNEDQYRVEVVNGTQLEEKMVSPDGQGHALRITVGTSAPLGLQPGKKLVIKYPLNASEPSKDNGTLVAPARADFSSERFGPVATRNVTRPPQIIVVHKRRGFTTGKEVYPAGGLGRYEILLVFQNNSDSALEDLALHDVVPGTFSLENSSVKSSISGDIDSSYTKEPAREGTHITWGVGRIEVGERITVQYEIQGDPESEYKVSDAQDYHGATFGDEVDEEPN
;
A
#
# COMPACT_ATOMS: atom_id res chain seq x y z
N GLY A 1 -10.71 28.06 -70.29
CA GLY A 1 -9.38 28.06 -70.77
C GLY A 1 -8.54 29.05 -69.94
N ALA A 2 -7.73 28.64 -69.06
CA ALA A 2 -6.62 29.43 -68.55
C ALA A 2 -5.38 28.59 -68.82
N VAL A 3 -4.56 29.08 -69.71
CA VAL A 3 -3.22 28.59 -70.00
C VAL A 3 -2.36 29.07 -68.85
N ALA A 4 -1.83 28.14 -68.07
CA ALA A 4 -0.78 28.45 -67.12
C ALA A 4 0.52 28.57 -67.89
N ASP A 5 1.08 29.76 -67.89
CA ASP A 5 2.44 30.02 -68.39
C ASP A 5 3.40 29.29 -67.48
N PHE A 6 4.05 28.27 -67.99
CA PHE A 6 5.27 27.73 -67.48
C PHE A 6 6.38 28.72 -67.79
N GLU A 7 6.82 29.50 -66.82
CA GLU A 7 8.12 30.16 -66.90
C GLU A 7 9.19 29.10 -66.96
N GLU A 8 9.80 28.94 -68.11
CA GLU A 8 11.02 28.21 -68.32
C GLU A 8 12.10 28.89 -67.43
N TRP A 9 12.51 28.26 -66.33
CA TRP A 9 13.66 28.70 -65.56
C TRP A 9 14.88 28.51 -66.46
N ASP A 10 15.36 29.60 -66.98
CA ASP A 10 16.57 29.62 -67.77
C ASP A 10 17.75 29.51 -66.85
N GLU A 11 18.45 28.34 -66.85
CA GLU A 11 19.68 28.10 -66.07
C GLU A 11 20.75 29.18 -66.40
N SER A 12 20.58 29.95 -67.41
CA SER A 12 21.46 31.08 -67.80
C SER A 12 21.28 32.30 -66.90
N ASP A 13 20.11 32.52 -66.29
CA ASP A 13 19.87 33.71 -65.47
C ASP A 13 20.49 33.56 -64.07
N ASP A 14 20.52 32.36 -63.50
CA ASP A 14 21.18 32.12 -62.22
C ASP A 14 22.72 32.27 -62.33
N ILE A 15 23.28 31.97 -63.46
CA ILE A 15 24.73 32.13 -63.74
C ILE A 15 25.05 33.58 -64.06
N GLU A 16 24.17 34.32 -64.76
CA GLU A 16 24.33 35.76 -65.05
C GLU A 16 24.16 36.60 -63.77
N ASP A 17 23.27 36.26 -62.86
CA ASP A 17 23.16 36.91 -61.53
C ASP A 17 24.40 36.67 -60.69
N SER A 18 25.01 35.47 -60.76
CA SER A 18 26.27 35.16 -60.12
C SER A 18 27.46 35.97 -60.71
N LEU A 19 27.36 36.34 -61.99
CA LEU A 19 28.32 37.17 -62.69
C LEU A 19 28.19 38.67 -62.39
N ASN A 20 26.99 39.13 -62.07
CA ASN A 20 26.73 40.53 -61.72
C ASN A 20 27.06 40.83 -60.24
N ALA A 21 27.25 39.80 -59.39
CA ALA A 21 27.70 39.92 -58.00
C ALA A 21 29.20 40.25 -57.87
N ILE A 22 29.94 40.47 -58.96
CA ILE A 22 31.40 40.74 -58.99
C ILE A 22 31.81 42.08 -58.32
N SER A 23 30.87 42.87 -57.85
CA SER A 23 31.14 44.20 -57.30
C SER A 23 30.87 44.39 -55.81
N SER A 24 30.58 43.33 -55.07
CA SER A 24 30.33 43.41 -53.62
C SER A 24 31.45 42.71 -52.85
N PRO A 25 32.05 43.35 -51.81
CA PRO A 25 33.02 42.68 -50.95
C PRO A 25 32.28 41.55 -50.20
N ALA A 26 32.97 40.40 -50.10
CA ALA A 26 32.47 39.22 -49.39
C ALA A 26 32.01 39.62 -47.99
N LYS A 27 30.71 39.63 -47.78
CA LYS A 27 30.12 39.59 -46.44
C LYS A 27 30.27 38.15 -45.95
N ASP A 28 30.96 37.97 -44.79
CA ASP A 28 30.84 36.77 -43.98
C ASP A 28 29.35 36.55 -43.64
N GLN A 29 28.61 35.89 -44.55
CA GLN A 29 27.33 35.32 -44.22
C GLN A 29 27.59 33.93 -43.62
N PRO A 30 27.04 33.61 -42.50
CA PRO A 30 27.11 32.25 -41.99
C PRO A 30 26.54 31.33 -43.06
N THR A 31 27.38 30.40 -43.52
CA THR A 31 26.99 29.34 -44.46
C THR A 31 25.79 28.64 -43.88
N GLN A 32 24.61 28.76 -44.49
CA GLN A 32 23.45 27.95 -44.13
C GLN A 32 23.84 26.51 -44.40
N SER A 33 24.00 25.77 -43.30
CA SER A 33 24.33 24.35 -43.37
C SER A 33 23.27 23.63 -44.19
N PRO A 34 23.64 22.77 -45.14
CA PRO A 34 22.65 22.02 -45.92
C PRO A 34 21.80 21.20 -44.93
N SER A 35 20.49 21.37 -44.98
CA SER A 35 19.57 20.59 -44.16
C SER A 35 19.75 19.12 -44.48
N LEU A 36 19.81 18.28 -43.40
CA LEU A 36 19.88 16.83 -43.56
C LEU A 36 18.68 16.31 -44.32
N ARG A 37 18.91 15.38 -45.24
CA ARG A 37 17.85 14.77 -46.05
C ARG A 37 17.23 13.58 -45.27
N PRO A 38 15.95 13.28 -45.49
CA PRO A 38 15.34 12.08 -44.94
C PRO A 38 16.10 10.82 -45.34
N ALA A 39 16.24 9.85 -44.41
CA ALA A 39 16.99 8.63 -44.64
C ALA A 39 16.53 7.83 -45.89
N LEU A 40 15.23 7.80 -46.15
CA LEU A 40 14.65 7.14 -47.33
C LEU A 40 15.10 7.79 -48.64
N GLU A 41 15.21 9.11 -48.71
CA GLU A 41 15.73 9.82 -49.85
C GLU A 41 17.22 9.53 -50.08
N VAL A 42 18.02 9.56 -49.01
CA VAL A 42 19.43 9.22 -49.04
C VAL A 42 19.68 7.78 -49.48
N ASP A 43 18.88 6.85 -49.01
CA ASP A 43 18.98 5.42 -49.36
C ASP A 43 18.65 5.14 -50.82
N SER A 44 17.85 6.00 -51.49
CA SER A 44 17.52 5.89 -52.91
C SER A 44 18.68 6.27 -53.83
N ILE A 45 19.69 7.00 -53.36
CA ILE A 45 20.84 7.46 -54.13
C ILE A 45 21.96 6.41 -54.08
N PRO A 46 22.37 5.85 -55.23
CA PRO A 46 23.41 4.82 -55.23
C PRO A 46 24.81 5.42 -54.90
N GLY A 47 25.58 4.70 -54.09
CA GLY A 47 26.92 5.04 -53.62
C GLY A 47 27.05 4.95 -52.11
N ASP A 48 28.28 4.95 -51.64
CA ASP A 48 28.59 4.86 -50.19
C ASP A 48 28.26 6.20 -49.48
N LYS A 49 27.93 6.14 -48.20
CA LYS A 49 27.58 7.28 -47.36
C LYS A 49 28.29 7.22 -46.02
N LEU A 50 28.34 8.33 -45.33
CA LEU A 50 28.68 8.36 -43.91
C LEU A 50 27.43 8.11 -43.12
N HIS A 51 27.38 6.98 -42.39
CA HIS A 51 26.27 6.68 -41.49
C HIS A 51 26.52 7.34 -40.15
N ALA A 52 25.50 8.06 -39.65
CA ALA A 52 25.54 8.65 -38.32
C ALA A 52 24.26 8.22 -37.58
N THR A 53 24.41 7.62 -36.42
CA THR A 53 23.29 7.13 -35.62
C THR A 53 23.41 7.67 -34.22
N LEU A 54 22.33 8.25 -33.69
CA LEU A 54 22.12 8.50 -32.29
C LEU A 54 21.28 7.35 -31.73
N SER A 55 21.82 6.59 -30.78
CA SER A 55 21.14 5.47 -30.15
C SER A 55 21.09 5.69 -28.66
N GLU A 56 19.91 5.66 -28.07
CA GLU A 56 19.72 5.82 -26.63
C GLU A 56 19.02 4.63 -26.00
N ILE A 57 19.42 4.28 -24.76
CA ILE A 57 18.77 3.29 -23.93
C ILE A 57 18.31 3.97 -22.65
N GLU A 58 16.99 3.93 -22.41
CA GLU A 58 16.38 4.40 -21.18
C GLU A 58 16.13 3.21 -20.24
N ILE A 59 16.56 3.36 -18.97
CA ILE A 59 16.21 2.46 -17.88
C ILE A 59 15.57 3.31 -16.79
N SER A 60 14.28 3.06 -16.53
CA SER A 60 13.49 3.85 -15.60
C SER A 60 12.78 2.98 -14.58
N THR A 61 12.71 3.48 -13.36
CA THR A 61 11.85 2.94 -12.29
C THR A 61 10.78 3.99 -11.99
N VAL A 62 9.52 3.55 -11.96
CA VAL A 62 8.37 4.43 -11.70
C VAL A 62 7.60 3.94 -10.47
N ASN A 63 6.87 4.87 -9.85
CA ASN A 63 5.89 4.52 -8.84
C ASN A 63 4.65 3.86 -9.47
N PRO A 64 3.77 3.21 -8.68
CA PRO A 64 2.55 2.60 -9.21
C PRO A 64 1.64 3.54 -9.99
N ASP A 65 1.62 4.83 -9.65
CA ASP A 65 0.88 5.88 -10.36
C ASP A 65 1.53 6.31 -11.69
N GLY A 66 2.69 5.75 -12.04
CA GLY A 66 3.45 6.08 -13.23
C GLY A 66 4.38 7.28 -13.08
N SER A 67 4.48 7.92 -11.92
CA SER A 67 5.46 8.99 -11.68
C SER A 67 6.89 8.47 -11.66
N ILE A 68 7.83 9.21 -12.26
CA ILE A 68 9.23 8.81 -12.34
C ILE A 68 9.85 8.82 -10.94
N ARG A 69 10.47 7.72 -10.56
CA ARG A 69 11.29 7.59 -9.37
C ARG A 69 12.77 7.73 -9.68
N ASN A 70 13.22 7.08 -10.73
CA ASN A 70 14.58 7.11 -11.23
C ASN A 70 14.57 6.92 -12.74
N GLN A 71 15.43 7.65 -13.45
CA GLN A 71 15.62 7.53 -14.89
C GLN A 71 17.12 7.61 -15.19
N SER A 72 17.60 6.71 -16.01
CA SER A 72 18.95 6.71 -16.57
C SER A 72 18.83 6.58 -18.08
N ILE A 73 19.51 7.46 -18.80
CA ILE A 73 19.58 7.42 -20.26
C ILE A 73 21.05 7.36 -20.63
N GLU A 74 21.44 6.28 -21.28
CA GLU A 74 22.77 6.09 -21.86
C GLU A 74 22.64 6.18 -23.38
N GLY A 75 23.50 6.98 -24.01
CA GLY A 75 23.47 7.20 -25.43
C GLY A 75 24.82 6.99 -26.09
N GLU A 76 24.77 6.73 -27.39
CA GLU A 76 25.94 6.61 -28.24
C GLU A 76 25.70 7.36 -29.55
N LEU A 77 26.65 8.23 -29.90
CA LEU A 77 26.76 8.76 -31.27
C LEU A 77 27.70 7.81 -32.02
N ILE A 78 27.17 7.13 -33.01
CA ILE A 78 27.90 6.13 -33.82
C ILE A 78 28.09 6.70 -35.21
N LEU A 79 29.35 6.86 -35.63
CA LEU A 79 29.72 7.26 -36.96
C LEU A 79 30.40 6.09 -37.67
N ARG A 80 29.83 5.66 -38.80
CA ARG A 80 30.37 4.53 -39.55
C ARG A 80 30.64 4.88 -41.00
N ASN A 81 31.83 4.62 -41.46
CA ASN A 81 32.20 4.66 -42.84
C ASN A 81 31.65 3.41 -43.58
N SER A 82 30.74 3.59 -44.49
CA SER A 82 30.16 2.47 -45.27
C SER A 82 31.02 2.04 -46.46
N SER A 83 32.03 2.82 -46.84
CA SER A 83 32.90 2.49 -47.96
C SER A 83 33.84 1.34 -47.63
N ARG A 84 34.08 0.49 -48.59
CA ARG A 84 35.10 -0.59 -48.50
C ARG A 84 36.48 -0.17 -49.10
N LYS A 85 36.56 1.04 -49.68
CA LYS A 85 37.71 1.47 -50.44
C LYS A 85 38.30 2.81 -49.97
N ASP A 86 37.41 3.72 -49.60
CA ASP A 86 37.76 5.11 -49.35
C ASP A 86 37.58 5.46 -47.87
N ARG A 87 38.49 6.28 -47.36
CA ARG A 87 38.39 6.87 -46.03
C ARG A 87 37.56 8.14 -46.07
N ALA A 88 36.98 8.52 -44.94
CA ALA A 88 36.37 9.80 -44.68
C ALA A 88 37.21 10.56 -43.65
N TRP A 89 37.35 11.88 -43.82
CA TRP A 89 38.12 12.72 -42.87
C TRP A 89 37.46 14.08 -42.67
N ASP A 90 37.99 14.85 -41.70
CA ASP A 90 37.41 16.13 -41.27
C ASP A 90 35.93 16.00 -40.97
N ILE A 91 35.56 14.98 -40.19
CA ILE A 91 34.15 14.68 -39.86
C ILE A 91 33.73 15.60 -38.73
N GLU A 92 32.69 16.41 -38.98
CA GLU A 92 32.09 17.28 -38.00
C GLU A 92 30.58 16.97 -37.91
N VAL A 93 30.10 16.73 -36.70
CA VAL A 93 28.67 16.48 -36.40
C VAL A 93 28.21 17.59 -35.48
N SER A 94 27.26 18.39 -35.97
CA SER A 94 26.57 19.41 -35.17
C SER A 94 25.25 18.87 -34.64
N LEU A 95 24.98 19.06 -33.36
CA LEU A 95 23.85 18.53 -32.64
C LEU A 95 22.92 19.66 -32.17
N ASN A 96 21.62 19.44 -32.30
CA ASN A 96 20.57 20.22 -31.64
C ASN A 96 20.26 19.60 -30.28
N GLU A 97 19.85 20.43 -29.31
CA GLU A 97 19.45 20.02 -27.96
C GLU A 97 20.52 19.19 -27.19
N PHE A 98 21.79 19.39 -27.52
CA PHE A 98 22.91 18.68 -26.91
C PHE A 98 23.06 18.99 -25.41
N GLU A 99 22.46 20.09 -24.93
CA GLU A 99 22.47 20.50 -23.51
C GLU A 99 21.76 19.50 -22.59
N SER A 100 20.89 18.65 -23.14
CA SER A 100 20.27 17.54 -22.42
C SER A 100 21.22 16.36 -22.19
N THR A 101 22.43 16.43 -22.74
CA THR A 101 23.47 15.39 -22.69
C THR A 101 24.73 15.92 -22.01
N ASP A 102 25.63 15.03 -21.64
CA ASP A 102 26.97 15.36 -21.16
C ASP A 102 28.01 15.52 -22.30
N ILE A 103 27.56 15.60 -23.55
CA ILE A 103 28.42 15.98 -24.69
C ILE A 103 28.88 17.42 -24.47
N GLY A 104 30.15 17.62 -24.27
CA GLY A 104 30.71 18.92 -23.84
C GLY A 104 30.55 20.06 -24.84
N ASN A 105 30.36 19.77 -26.13
CA ASN A 105 30.30 20.76 -27.20
C ASN A 105 29.17 20.43 -28.20
N LYS A 106 28.58 21.47 -28.79
CA LYS A 106 27.63 21.34 -29.88
C LYS A 106 28.17 20.57 -31.09
N ILE A 107 29.46 20.71 -31.37
CA ILE A 107 30.14 20.08 -32.50
C ILE A 107 31.03 18.96 -31.99
N VAL A 108 30.77 17.75 -32.47
CA VAL A 108 31.61 16.57 -32.25
C VAL A 108 32.47 16.36 -33.48
N THR A 109 33.78 16.26 -33.31
CA THR A 109 34.74 16.09 -34.41
C THR A 109 35.41 14.72 -34.34
N VAL A 110 35.48 14.05 -35.49
CA VAL A 110 36.29 12.85 -35.69
C VAL A 110 37.25 13.10 -36.83
N ARG A 111 38.53 12.93 -36.55
CA ARG A 111 39.57 13.29 -37.52
C ARG A 111 39.47 12.48 -38.81
N GLU A 112 39.28 11.18 -38.69
CA GLU A 112 39.35 10.27 -39.82
C GLU A 112 38.65 8.93 -39.47
N LEU A 113 38.01 8.33 -40.48
CA LEU A 113 37.50 6.96 -40.44
C LEU A 113 38.03 6.23 -41.68
N GLU A 114 38.83 5.19 -41.47
CA GLU A 114 39.26 4.28 -42.52
C GLU A 114 38.07 3.52 -43.13
N ALA A 115 38.32 2.83 -44.22
CA ALA A 115 37.29 2.02 -44.88
C ALA A 115 36.66 1.03 -43.92
N THR A 116 35.35 1.01 -43.81
CA THR A 116 34.54 0.18 -42.88
C THR A 116 34.71 0.45 -41.38
N GLU A 117 35.44 1.48 -41.01
CA GLU A 117 35.70 1.86 -39.62
C GLU A 117 34.49 2.54 -39.00
N GLU A 118 34.38 2.38 -37.67
CA GLU A 118 33.34 2.98 -36.85
C GLU A 118 33.96 3.74 -35.68
N ALA A 119 33.43 4.91 -35.37
CA ALA A 119 33.74 5.65 -34.16
C ALA A 119 32.49 5.78 -33.30
N VAL A 120 32.64 5.52 -32.01
CA VAL A 120 31.54 5.61 -31.02
C VAL A 120 31.92 6.66 -29.99
N VAL A 121 31.00 7.61 -29.78
CA VAL A 121 31.09 8.62 -28.74
C VAL A 121 29.96 8.37 -27.75
N PRO A 122 30.26 7.75 -26.58
CA PRO A 122 29.26 7.50 -25.57
C PRO A 122 28.90 8.81 -24.84
N TYR A 123 27.66 8.89 -24.39
CA TYR A 123 27.17 10.00 -23.56
C TYR A 123 26.08 9.54 -22.61
N THR A 124 25.81 10.35 -21.58
CA THR A 124 24.64 10.22 -20.73
C THR A 124 23.69 11.38 -20.99
N ALA A 125 22.41 11.15 -20.80
CA ALA A 125 21.40 12.14 -21.11
C ALA A 125 20.29 12.21 -20.06
N SER A 126 19.54 13.28 -20.11
CA SER A 126 18.26 13.44 -19.44
C SER A 126 17.20 13.86 -20.45
N GLY A 127 15.96 13.47 -20.22
CA GLY A 127 14.89 13.82 -21.15
C GLY A 127 13.51 13.56 -20.58
N PRO A 128 12.46 14.02 -21.25
CA PRO A 128 11.09 13.71 -20.89
C PRO A 128 10.83 12.22 -21.14
N ARG A 129 10.00 11.62 -20.28
CA ARG A 129 9.57 10.23 -20.53
C ARG A 129 8.78 10.12 -21.83
N MET A 130 8.93 9.01 -22.52
CA MET A 130 8.22 8.70 -23.75
C MET A 130 7.00 7.81 -23.49
N LEU A 131 7.11 6.87 -22.55
CA LEU A 131 6.06 5.92 -22.16
C LEU A 131 5.73 6.09 -20.68
N VAL A 132 4.46 6.15 -20.36
CA VAL A 132 3.95 6.07 -18.98
C VAL A 132 3.41 4.68 -18.75
N LEU A 133 3.97 4.00 -17.76
CA LEU A 133 3.48 2.71 -17.24
C LEU A 133 2.97 2.92 -15.83
N SER A 134 1.75 2.48 -15.55
CA SER A 134 1.17 2.49 -14.21
C SER A 134 0.49 1.17 -13.90
N GLU A 135 0.47 0.82 -12.62
CA GLU A 135 -0.20 -0.36 -12.11
C GLU A 135 -1.06 0.00 -10.89
N ARG A 136 -2.34 -0.28 -10.96
CA ARG A 136 -3.26 -0.16 -9.84
C ARG A 136 -3.61 -1.55 -9.33
N LEU A 137 -3.27 -1.83 -8.07
CA LEU A 137 -3.69 -3.00 -7.34
C LEU A 137 -4.87 -2.64 -6.45
N ASP A 138 -5.88 -3.47 -6.41
CA ASP A 138 -7.03 -3.30 -5.53
C ASP A 138 -7.53 -4.65 -5.02
N THR A 139 -7.48 -4.83 -3.72
CA THR A 139 -7.96 -6.05 -3.05
C THR A 139 -9.46 -6.01 -2.75
N ASN A 140 -10.15 -4.92 -3.07
CA ASN A 140 -11.59 -4.75 -2.89
C ASN A 140 -12.21 -3.92 -4.02
N SER A 141 -12.15 -4.45 -5.23
CA SER A 141 -12.56 -3.76 -6.46
C SER A 141 -14.07 -3.60 -6.65
N GLU A 142 -14.90 -4.20 -5.79
CA GLU A 142 -16.37 -4.08 -5.88
C GLU A 142 -16.88 -2.66 -5.63
N ARG A 143 -16.04 -1.78 -5.09
CA ARG A 143 -16.37 -0.39 -4.80
C ARG A 143 -15.47 0.55 -5.59
N ASP A 144 -16.07 1.52 -6.24
CA ASP A 144 -15.35 2.58 -6.97
C ASP A 144 -14.78 3.63 -6.01
N GLN A 145 -13.69 3.29 -5.34
CA GLN A 145 -13.06 4.07 -4.28
C GLN A 145 -11.53 3.92 -4.32
N GLU A 146 -10.85 4.45 -3.31
CA GLU A 146 -9.41 4.27 -3.15
C GLU A 146 -9.05 2.78 -3.10
N ALA A 147 -8.00 2.41 -3.81
CA ALA A 147 -7.52 1.04 -3.88
C ALA A 147 -7.02 0.55 -2.51
N SER A 148 -7.39 -0.65 -2.14
CA SER A 148 -6.90 -1.33 -0.95
C SER A 148 -5.74 -2.26 -1.30
N LEU A 149 -4.78 -2.39 -0.37
CA LEU A 149 -3.64 -3.32 -0.45
C LEU A 149 -3.66 -4.37 0.66
N SER A 150 -4.76 -4.53 1.37
CA SER A 150 -4.89 -5.53 2.43
C SER A 150 -5.71 -6.74 1.99
N LEU A 151 -5.29 -7.92 2.44
CA LEU A 151 -5.94 -9.21 2.25
C LEU A 151 -6.37 -9.75 3.60
N VAL A 152 -7.41 -10.55 3.64
CA VAL A 152 -7.82 -11.28 4.84
C VAL A 152 -7.03 -12.57 4.96
N HIS A 153 -6.48 -12.89 6.14
CA HIS A 153 -5.88 -14.20 6.36
C HIS A 153 -6.97 -15.29 6.29
N SER A 154 -6.87 -16.14 5.28
CA SER A 154 -7.85 -17.18 4.98
C SER A 154 -7.21 -18.32 4.20
N ASP A 155 -7.74 -19.53 4.34
CA ASP A 155 -7.41 -20.67 3.49
C ASP A 155 -8.08 -20.58 2.12
N ASP A 156 -9.14 -19.77 2.01
CA ASP A 156 -9.85 -19.53 0.76
C ASP A 156 -9.10 -18.49 -0.09
N PRO A 157 -8.98 -18.72 -1.40
CA PRO A 157 -8.39 -17.74 -2.31
C PRO A 157 -9.27 -16.50 -2.42
N GLN A 158 -8.61 -15.34 -2.59
CA GLN A 158 -9.24 -14.04 -2.71
C GLN A 158 -8.92 -13.43 -4.07
N GLU A 159 -9.92 -12.93 -4.77
CA GLU A 159 -9.72 -12.21 -6.03
C GLU A 159 -9.21 -10.79 -5.75
N ILE A 160 -8.22 -10.37 -6.53
CA ILE A 160 -7.75 -8.99 -6.55
C ILE A 160 -7.84 -8.44 -7.97
N SER A 161 -7.99 -7.13 -8.10
CA SER A 161 -7.92 -6.45 -9.39
C SER A 161 -6.53 -5.86 -9.60
N ILE A 162 -5.95 -6.12 -10.77
CA ILE A 162 -4.71 -5.51 -11.23
C ILE A 162 -5.01 -4.82 -12.55
N ILE A 163 -4.86 -3.50 -12.58
CA ILE A 163 -5.05 -2.69 -13.79
C ILE A 163 -3.71 -2.12 -14.20
N ILE A 164 -3.21 -2.57 -15.35
CA ILE A 164 -1.98 -2.08 -15.97
C ILE A 164 -2.37 -1.13 -17.10
N LYS A 165 -1.90 0.11 -17.02
CA LYS A 165 -2.11 1.11 -18.08
C LYS A 165 -0.78 1.52 -18.68
N VAL A 166 -0.73 1.55 -19.98
CA VAL A 166 0.40 2.06 -20.77
C VAL A 166 -0.07 3.19 -21.67
N GLU A 167 0.70 4.29 -21.72
CA GLU A 167 0.35 5.49 -22.47
C GLU A 167 1.57 6.09 -23.16
N ASN A 168 1.46 6.36 -24.46
CA ASN A 168 2.47 7.10 -25.22
C ASN A 168 2.30 8.60 -24.97
N VAL A 169 3.23 9.20 -24.25
CA VAL A 169 3.29 10.65 -23.97
C VAL A 169 4.38 11.36 -24.77
N ALA A 170 5.06 10.62 -25.65
CA ALA A 170 6.04 11.18 -26.57
C ALA A 170 5.38 11.96 -27.71
N THR A 171 6.20 12.71 -28.44
CA THR A 171 5.79 13.41 -29.68
C THR A 171 5.87 12.54 -30.92
N VAL A 172 6.24 11.27 -30.76
CA VAL A 172 6.43 10.28 -31.84
C VAL A 172 5.72 8.97 -31.49
N ASN A 173 5.48 8.15 -32.51
CA ASN A 173 4.92 6.83 -32.32
C ASN A 173 5.94 5.91 -31.63
N LEU A 174 5.48 5.07 -30.75
CA LEU A 174 6.26 4.02 -30.11
C LEU A 174 5.89 2.66 -30.69
N SER A 175 6.87 1.78 -30.80
CA SER A 175 6.70 0.42 -31.34
C SER A 175 7.36 -0.62 -30.45
N GLY A 176 7.11 -1.90 -30.74
CA GLY A 176 7.69 -3.00 -29.97
C GLY A 176 7.35 -2.97 -28.49
N ILE A 177 6.16 -2.40 -28.15
CA ILE A 177 5.75 -2.30 -26.75
C ILE A 177 5.30 -3.67 -26.27
N GLU A 178 6.02 -4.16 -25.27
CA GLU A 178 5.77 -5.43 -24.61
C GLU A 178 5.78 -5.22 -23.10
N ILE A 179 4.83 -5.79 -22.41
CA ILE A 179 4.69 -5.67 -20.96
C ILE A 179 4.74 -7.07 -20.36
N ILE A 180 5.66 -7.25 -19.42
CA ILE A 180 5.82 -8.49 -18.67
C ILE A 180 5.43 -8.25 -17.22
N ARG A 181 4.49 -9.05 -16.72
CA ARG A 181 4.03 -9.04 -15.33
C ARG A 181 4.38 -10.38 -14.68
N THR A 182 5.28 -10.34 -13.72
CA THR A 182 5.71 -11.52 -12.95
C THR A 182 4.90 -11.65 -11.67
N PHE A 183 4.36 -12.83 -11.41
CA PHE A 183 3.56 -13.13 -10.22
C PHE A 183 4.34 -13.99 -9.22
N PRO A 184 4.21 -13.73 -7.91
CA PRO A 184 4.69 -14.62 -6.86
C PRO A 184 3.91 -15.95 -6.83
N ASP A 185 4.48 -16.97 -6.17
CA ASP A 185 3.93 -18.33 -6.11
C ASP A 185 2.54 -18.47 -5.48
N ASN A 186 2.12 -17.49 -4.70
CA ASN A 186 0.82 -17.51 -4.03
C ASN A 186 -0.31 -16.91 -4.87
N PHE A 187 -0.03 -16.58 -6.13
CA PHE A 187 -1.02 -16.09 -7.09
C PHE A 187 -1.38 -17.18 -8.10
N ASP A 188 -2.66 -17.34 -8.36
CA ASP A 188 -3.18 -18.09 -9.49
C ASP A 188 -3.43 -17.12 -10.64
N ILE A 189 -2.70 -17.32 -11.74
CA ILE A 189 -2.74 -16.43 -12.89
C ILE A 189 -3.97 -16.75 -13.73
N PRO A 190 -4.83 -15.75 -14.05
CA PRO A 190 -6.00 -15.97 -14.89
C PRO A 190 -5.58 -16.22 -16.35
N GLU A 191 -6.34 -17.06 -17.05
CA GLU A 191 -6.22 -17.21 -18.51
C GLU A 191 -6.88 -16.02 -19.21
N GLY A 192 -6.28 -15.56 -20.31
CA GLY A 192 -6.81 -14.46 -21.12
C GLY A 192 -6.38 -14.57 -22.57
N SER A 193 -7.13 -13.92 -23.46
CA SER A 193 -6.84 -13.88 -24.90
C SER A 193 -5.91 -12.72 -25.30
N GLU A 194 -5.75 -11.73 -24.44
CA GLU A 194 -4.97 -10.51 -24.72
C GLU A 194 -3.49 -10.65 -24.38
N TYR A 195 -3.12 -11.72 -23.65
CA TYR A 195 -1.77 -11.99 -23.20
C TYR A 195 -1.46 -13.48 -23.24
N SER A 196 -0.18 -13.80 -23.21
CA SER A 196 0.30 -15.16 -23.05
C SER A 196 0.81 -15.39 -21.62
N VAL A 197 0.70 -16.61 -21.12
CA VAL A 197 1.19 -17.03 -19.81
C VAL A 197 2.30 -18.03 -20.00
N GLU A 198 3.46 -17.79 -19.40
CA GLU A 198 4.60 -18.69 -19.38
C GLU A 198 5.20 -18.75 -17.96
N GLY A 199 4.95 -19.86 -17.28
CA GLY A 199 5.36 -20.00 -15.87
C GLY A 199 4.66 -19.00 -14.95
N SER A 200 5.44 -18.12 -14.34
CA SER A 200 4.96 -17.05 -13.44
C SER A 200 4.72 -15.72 -14.15
N ASP A 201 4.96 -15.65 -15.45
CA ASP A 201 4.95 -14.41 -16.21
C ASP A 201 3.74 -14.35 -17.15
N ILE A 202 3.18 -13.16 -17.21
CA ILE A 202 2.25 -12.75 -18.27
C ILE A 202 3.01 -11.83 -19.22
N THR A 203 2.90 -12.11 -20.52
CA THR A 203 3.41 -11.23 -21.57
C THR A 203 2.25 -10.63 -22.35
N TRP A 204 2.10 -9.31 -22.27
CA TRP A 204 1.11 -8.53 -23.01
C TRP A 204 1.78 -7.74 -24.13
N SER A 205 1.53 -8.13 -25.38
CA SER A 205 2.09 -7.50 -26.57
C SER A 205 1.17 -6.40 -27.06
N VAL A 206 1.44 -5.16 -26.71
CA VAL A 206 0.71 -3.97 -27.17
C VAL A 206 1.10 -3.62 -28.60
N GLY A 207 2.36 -3.82 -28.95
CA GLY A 207 2.92 -3.59 -30.28
C GLY A 207 3.21 -2.12 -30.56
N ARG A 208 2.24 -1.35 -31.05
CA ARG A 208 2.41 0.05 -31.44
C ARG A 208 1.40 0.95 -30.72
N LEU A 209 1.88 2.10 -30.24
CA LEU A 209 1.04 3.20 -29.75
C LEU A 209 1.35 4.49 -30.52
N SER A 210 0.34 5.08 -31.12
CA SER A 210 0.44 6.41 -31.70
C SER A 210 0.52 7.47 -30.61
N VAL A 211 0.94 8.67 -30.98
CA VAL A 211 1.04 9.81 -30.06
C VAL A 211 -0.27 10.00 -29.30
N GLY A 212 -0.20 10.08 -27.97
CA GLY A 212 -1.33 10.28 -27.06
C GLY A 212 -2.24 9.07 -26.87
N GLN A 213 -1.96 7.93 -27.49
CA GLN A 213 -2.74 6.70 -27.29
C GLN A 213 -2.35 5.98 -25.99
N SER A 214 -3.34 5.34 -25.40
CA SER A 214 -3.16 4.46 -24.23
C SER A 214 -3.89 3.15 -24.41
N GLN A 215 -3.41 2.11 -23.74
CA GLN A 215 -4.08 0.83 -23.59
C GLN A 215 -4.07 0.39 -22.14
N THR A 216 -5.07 -0.39 -21.78
CA THR A 216 -5.26 -0.89 -20.40
C THR A 216 -5.52 -2.38 -20.44
N LEU A 217 -4.86 -3.11 -19.57
CA LEU A 217 -5.09 -4.52 -19.31
C LEU A 217 -5.61 -4.68 -17.87
N GLU A 218 -6.72 -5.38 -17.71
CA GLU A 218 -7.26 -5.77 -16.41
C GLU A 218 -7.05 -7.25 -16.19
N LEU A 219 -6.52 -7.60 -15.01
CA LEU A 219 -6.27 -8.96 -14.55
C LEU A 219 -6.98 -9.17 -13.22
N LEU A 220 -7.57 -10.33 -13.04
CA LEU A 220 -8.27 -10.75 -11.81
C LEU A 220 -7.65 -12.03 -11.25
N PRO A 221 -6.39 -12.00 -10.79
CA PRO A 221 -5.77 -13.17 -10.20
C PRO A 221 -6.38 -13.48 -8.82
N MET A 222 -6.30 -14.76 -8.45
CA MET A 222 -6.65 -15.23 -7.11
C MET A 222 -5.38 -15.32 -6.25
N VAL A 223 -5.49 -14.83 -5.01
CA VAL A 223 -4.37 -14.82 -4.05
C VAL A 223 -4.72 -15.67 -2.83
N THR A 224 -3.82 -16.56 -2.43
CA THR A 224 -3.94 -17.34 -1.21
C THR A 224 -2.96 -16.84 -0.16
N THR A 225 -3.46 -16.54 1.04
CA THR A 225 -2.62 -16.16 2.17
C THR A 225 -2.21 -17.41 2.95
N LYS A 226 -0.94 -17.83 2.82
CA LYS A 226 -0.41 -19.00 3.57
C LYS A 226 0.04 -18.64 4.98
N ASN A 227 0.40 -17.39 5.21
CA ASN A 227 0.83 -16.85 6.50
C ASN A 227 0.45 -15.37 6.57
N VAL A 228 0.67 -14.75 7.74
CA VAL A 228 0.30 -13.35 8.00
C VAL A 228 1.38 -12.32 7.63
N THR A 229 2.43 -12.72 6.94
CA THR A 229 3.49 -11.82 6.50
C THR A 229 3.07 -10.96 5.32
N LYS A 230 3.81 -9.87 5.08
CA LYS A 230 3.62 -9.06 3.86
C LYS A 230 3.92 -9.89 2.62
N ILE A 231 3.02 -9.84 1.66
CA ILE A 231 3.11 -10.59 0.41
C ILE A 231 3.60 -9.64 -0.69
N PRO A 232 4.71 -9.94 -1.39
CA PRO A 232 5.10 -9.18 -2.57
C PRO A 232 4.02 -9.30 -3.65
N SER A 233 3.74 -8.22 -4.37
CA SER A 233 2.72 -8.22 -5.43
C SER A 233 3.26 -8.71 -6.77
N GLY A 234 4.59 -8.81 -6.92
CA GLY A 234 5.27 -9.08 -8.18
C GLY A 234 5.66 -7.80 -8.92
N SER A 235 6.34 -7.94 -10.03
CA SER A 235 6.87 -6.82 -10.81
C SER A 235 6.17 -6.69 -12.16
N VAL A 236 6.11 -5.47 -12.67
CA VAL A 236 5.68 -5.19 -14.05
C VAL A 236 6.72 -4.33 -14.75
N THR A 237 7.11 -4.74 -15.95
CA THR A 237 8.10 -4.06 -16.77
C THR A 237 7.57 -3.89 -18.18
N ALA A 238 7.71 -2.69 -18.75
CA ALA A 238 7.39 -2.40 -20.13
C ALA A 238 8.66 -2.08 -20.92
N THR A 239 8.75 -2.58 -22.13
CA THR A 239 9.77 -2.20 -23.11
C THR A 239 9.15 -1.47 -24.27
N TYR A 240 9.90 -0.60 -24.91
CA TYR A 240 9.49 0.10 -26.14
C TYR A 240 10.69 0.41 -27.02
N SER A 241 10.40 0.77 -28.28
CA SER A 241 11.35 1.31 -29.25
C SER A 241 10.76 2.55 -29.93
N ALA A 242 11.63 3.50 -30.29
CA ALA A 242 11.27 4.69 -31.04
C ALA A 242 12.34 5.04 -32.05
N ASP A 243 11.95 5.71 -33.14
CA ASP A 243 12.86 6.22 -34.17
C ASP A 243 13.41 7.63 -33.84
N HIS A 244 13.41 7.98 -32.55
CA HIS A 244 13.90 9.25 -32.01
C HIS A 244 14.60 9.01 -30.67
N THR A 245 15.46 9.95 -30.27
CA THR A 245 16.10 9.93 -28.96
C THR A 245 15.13 10.32 -27.85
N VAL A 246 15.34 9.81 -26.64
CA VAL A 246 14.59 10.21 -25.44
C VAL A 246 14.96 11.62 -25.01
N SER A 247 16.24 11.96 -25.10
CA SER A 247 16.79 13.27 -24.71
C SER A 247 16.39 14.40 -25.65
N ARG A 248 15.84 14.08 -26.83
CA ARG A 248 15.56 14.98 -27.95
C ARG A 248 16.80 15.52 -28.66
N VAL A 249 18.01 15.07 -28.29
CA VAL A 249 19.19 15.37 -29.08
C VAL A 249 19.00 14.84 -30.50
N ASP A 250 19.31 15.65 -31.49
CA ASP A 250 19.18 15.31 -32.89
C ASP A 250 20.29 15.95 -33.72
N PHE A 251 20.47 15.46 -34.94
CA PHE A 251 21.46 16.02 -35.84
C PHE A 251 20.98 17.35 -36.41
N GLU A 252 21.83 18.38 -36.32
CA GLU A 252 21.64 19.66 -37.01
C GLU A 252 22.32 19.62 -38.37
N ASN A 253 23.60 19.17 -38.41
CA ASN A 253 24.37 19.03 -39.61
C ASN A 253 25.47 17.96 -39.44
N ILE A 254 25.86 17.36 -40.55
CA ILE A 254 26.95 16.41 -40.63
C ILE A 254 27.77 16.75 -41.87
N SER A 255 29.07 16.98 -41.70
CA SER A 255 30.01 17.19 -42.79
C SER A 255 31.19 16.26 -42.70
N ALA A 256 31.66 15.81 -43.85
CA ALA A 256 32.85 14.96 -43.94
C ALA A 256 33.44 15.09 -45.34
N ARG A 257 34.73 14.94 -45.44
CA ARG A 257 35.45 15.01 -46.72
C ARG A 257 35.85 13.61 -47.19
N SER A 258 36.03 13.52 -48.52
CA SER A 258 36.58 12.34 -49.20
C SER A 258 37.44 12.78 -50.38
N ARG A 259 37.97 11.82 -51.14
CA ARG A 259 38.81 12.12 -52.31
C ARG A 259 38.01 12.82 -53.36
N ALA A 260 38.41 14.05 -53.70
CA ALA A 260 37.84 14.87 -54.77
C ALA A 260 38.95 15.69 -55.45
N ALA A 261 38.72 16.10 -56.64
CA ALA A 261 39.69 16.88 -57.40
C ALA A 261 39.01 18.05 -58.13
N PRO A 262 39.28 19.31 -57.72
CA PRO A 262 39.00 20.44 -58.53
C PRO A 262 40.11 20.65 -59.57
N PHE A 263 39.78 20.92 -60.81
CA PHE A 263 40.76 21.26 -61.84
C PHE A 263 40.13 22.16 -62.93
N VAL A 264 40.99 22.72 -63.73
CA VAL A 264 40.63 23.61 -64.81
C VAL A 264 41.20 23.09 -66.12
N THR A 265 40.44 23.19 -67.18
CA THR A 265 40.88 22.88 -68.54
C THR A 265 40.92 24.19 -69.35
N PRO A 266 42.03 24.93 -69.39
CA PRO A 266 42.19 26.10 -70.18
C PRO A 266 42.54 25.73 -71.64
N THR A 267 41.81 26.32 -72.61
CA THR A 267 42.08 26.15 -74.02
C THR A 267 42.25 27.52 -74.62
N GLU A 268 43.36 27.74 -75.36
CA GLU A 268 43.62 29.01 -76.03
C GLU A 268 42.70 29.14 -77.30
N ASP A 269 42.11 30.31 -77.46
CA ASP A 269 41.34 30.69 -78.64
C ASP A 269 42.26 30.86 -79.85
N ASP A 270 41.72 30.86 -81.07
CA ASP A 270 42.40 31.21 -82.27
C ASP A 270 43.08 32.62 -82.21
N ARG A 271 42.62 33.44 -81.28
CA ARG A 271 43.21 34.76 -80.96
C ARG A 271 44.16 34.60 -79.77
N PRO A 272 45.46 34.86 -79.97
CA PRO A 272 46.42 34.71 -78.88
C PRO A 272 46.13 35.54 -77.64
N GLY A 273 46.36 34.96 -76.48
CA GLY A 273 46.12 35.59 -75.20
C GLY A 273 44.66 35.59 -74.71
N ILE A 274 43.75 34.92 -75.42
CA ILE A 274 42.39 34.68 -74.99
C ILE A 274 42.27 33.20 -74.67
N TRP A 275 41.85 32.92 -73.41
CA TRP A 275 41.74 31.55 -72.89
C TRP A 275 40.30 31.27 -72.53
N HIS A 276 39.77 30.12 -72.94
CA HIS A 276 38.51 29.56 -72.54
C HIS A 276 38.77 28.54 -71.45
N SER A 277 38.29 28.78 -70.22
CA SER A 277 38.55 27.94 -69.05
C SER A 277 37.24 27.37 -68.58
N LYS A 278 37.22 26.06 -68.40
CA LYS A 278 36.15 25.30 -67.79
C LYS A 278 36.63 24.76 -66.46
N PHE A 279 35.87 25.03 -65.40
CA PHE A 279 36.16 24.57 -64.06
C PHE A 279 35.39 23.28 -63.81
N VAL A 280 36.10 22.29 -63.28
CA VAL A 280 35.57 20.95 -63.06
C VAL A 280 35.80 20.54 -61.62
N PHE A 281 34.82 19.99 -60.99
CA PHE A 281 34.94 19.29 -59.72
C PHE A 281 34.62 17.82 -59.91
N GLU A 282 35.55 16.93 -59.65
CA GLU A 282 35.34 15.47 -59.75
C GLU A 282 35.32 14.83 -58.38
N ASN A 283 34.28 14.05 -58.13
CA ASN A 283 34.23 13.12 -57.03
C ASN A 283 35.10 11.88 -57.37
N LYS A 284 36.23 11.73 -56.69
CA LYS A 284 37.17 10.60 -56.89
C LYS A 284 36.95 9.47 -55.92
N SER A 285 35.89 9.48 -55.15
CA SER A 285 35.58 8.49 -54.12
C SER A 285 34.39 7.62 -54.45
N SER A 286 34.23 6.56 -53.71
CA SER A 286 33.03 5.69 -53.74
C SER A 286 31.81 6.31 -53.04
N PHE A 287 32.00 7.40 -52.33
CA PHE A 287 30.92 8.11 -51.66
C PHE A 287 30.07 8.93 -52.62
N VAL A 288 28.82 9.12 -52.22
CA VAL A 288 28.02 10.21 -52.79
C VAL A 288 28.48 11.51 -52.11
N VAL A 289 28.74 12.53 -52.90
CA VAL A 289 29.23 13.84 -52.41
C VAL A 289 28.26 14.93 -52.83
N THR A 290 28.02 15.89 -51.96
CA THR A 290 27.29 17.12 -52.27
C THR A 290 28.28 18.27 -52.40
N LEU A 291 28.33 18.95 -53.54
CA LEU A 291 29.07 20.17 -53.76
C LEU A 291 28.17 21.37 -53.44
N SER A 292 28.66 22.25 -52.54
CA SER A 292 27.89 23.42 -52.08
C SER A 292 28.51 24.75 -52.57
N ASP A 293 29.81 24.93 -52.45
CA ASP A 293 30.43 26.20 -52.79
C ASP A 293 31.74 26.01 -53.55
N ILE A 294 31.93 26.80 -54.54
CA ILE A 294 33.19 26.84 -55.30
C ILE A 294 33.52 28.29 -55.72
N THR A 295 34.69 28.75 -55.31
CA THR A 295 35.24 30.03 -55.73
C THR A 295 36.56 29.81 -56.44
N VAL A 296 36.71 30.41 -57.61
CA VAL A 296 37.93 30.29 -58.39
C VAL A 296 38.50 31.67 -58.67
N VAL A 297 39.79 31.82 -58.42
CA VAL A 297 40.54 33.09 -58.61
C VAL A 297 41.70 32.83 -59.55
N LEU A 298 41.99 33.80 -60.45
CA LEU A 298 43.19 33.77 -61.25
C LEU A 298 44.40 34.05 -60.36
N ALA A 299 45.46 33.25 -60.47
CA ALA A 299 46.66 33.42 -59.66
C ALA A 299 47.21 34.87 -59.79
N GLY A 300 47.40 35.52 -58.61
CA GLY A 300 47.85 36.90 -58.50
C GLY A 300 46.74 37.96 -58.62
N ARG A 301 45.47 37.55 -58.67
CA ARG A 301 44.32 38.45 -58.60
C ARG A 301 43.45 38.06 -57.40
N GLU A 302 42.73 39.05 -56.86
CA GLU A 302 41.80 38.82 -55.71
C GLU A 302 40.35 38.66 -56.17
N GLU A 303 40.01 39.13 -57.38
CA GLU A 303 38.67 39.04 -57.91
C GLU A 303 38.33 37.61 -58.39
N PRO A 304 37.23 37.03 -57.97
CA PRO A 304 36.82 35.70 -58.38
C PRO A 304 36.39 35.71 -59.86
N ILE A 305 36.82 34.70 -60.61
CA ILE A 305 36.37 34.43 -61.97
C ILE A 305 35.10 33.59 -61.95
N LEU A 306 34.98 32.75 -60.97
CA LEU A 306 33.82 31.97 -60.66
C LEU A 306 33.57 32.08 -59.17
N ASP A 307 32.36 32.44 -58.80
CA ASP A 307 31.89 32.45 -57.44
C ASP A 307 30.48 31.87 -57.43
N SER A 308 30.36 30.62 -56.96
CA SER A 308 29.12 29.89 -56.93
C SER A 308 28.91 29.36 -55.54
N SER A 309 27.82 29.80 -54.88
CA SER A 309 27.45 29.39 -53.53
C SER A 309 26.06 28.69 -53.55
N ASP A 310 25.82 27.84 -52.54
CA ASP A 310 24.57 27.07 -52.34
C ASP A 310 24.16 26.23 -53.56
N LEU A 311 25.13 25.61 -54.23
CA LEU A 311 24.93 24.82 -55.43
C LEU A 311 24.06 23.55 -55.21
N ARG A 312 24.15 22.92 -54.05
CA ARG A 312 23.43 21.70 -53.66
C ARG A 312 23.50 20.55 -54.68
N ILE A 313 24.61 20.44 -55.39
CA ILE A 313 24.78 19.42 -56.44
C ILE A 313 25.21 18.09 -55.82
N VAL A 314 24.39 17.06 -56.07
CA VAL A 314 24.69 15.68 -55.62
C VAL A 314 25.43 14.95 -56.72
N LEU A 315 26.65 14.52 -56.40
CA LEU A 315 27.55 13.79 -57.32
C LEU A 315 27.64 12.32 -56.87
N PRO A 316 27.26 11.40 -57.73
CA PRO A 316 27.48 9.97 -57.47
C PRO A 316 28.98 9.66 -57.46
N PRO A 317 29.40 8.43 -57.07
CA PRO A 317 30.76 7.96 -57.23
C PRO A 317 31.25 8.19 -58.63
N GLU A 318 32.50 8.71 -58.78
CA GLU A 318 33.15 9.04 -60.08
C GLU A 318 32.40 10.12 -60.89
N GLY A 319 31.37 10.78 -60.32
CA GLY A 319 30.64 11.85 -60.94
C GLY A 319 31.42 13.18 -60.98
N SER A 320 31.07 14.07 -61.92
CA SER A 320 31.69 15.37 -62.03
C SER A 320 30.68 16.47 -62.25
N TRP A 321 31.00 17.65 -61.81
CA TRP A 321 30.30 18.91 -62.11
C TRP A 321 31.19 19.82 -62.94
N ASP A 322 30.68 20.45 -63.93
CA ASP A 322 31.37 21.39 -64.83
C ASP A 322 30.72 22.77 -64.77
N SER A 323 31.55 23.80 -64.69
CA SER A 323 31.07 25.17 -64.86
C SER A 323 30.82 25.53 -66.33
N MET A 324 30.14 26.62 -66.53
CA MET A 324 30.16 27.26 -67.85
C MET A 324 31.59 27.72 -68.21
N VAL A 325 31.88 27.82 -69.51
CA VAL A 325 33.16 28.27 -69.97
C VAL A 325 33.33 29.76 -69.67
N LYS A 326 34.46 30.08 -68.95
CA LYS A 326 34.84 31.44 -68.62
C LYS A 326 35.97 31.87 -69.55
N THR A 327 35.94 33.09 -70.10
CA THR A 327 36.99 33.65 -70.95
C THR A 327 37.92 34.53 -70.13
N VAL A 328 39.22 34.23 -70.17
CA VAL A 328 40.25 34.94 -69.45
C VAL A 328 41.29 35.45 -70.39
N ARG A 329 41.79 36.69 -70.22
CA ARG A 329 42.88 37.28 -70.99
C ARG A 329 44.19 37.10 -70.20
N SER A 330 45.15 36.42 -70.83
CA SER A 330 46.49 36.16 -70.21
C SER A 330 47.48 35.91 -71.36
N GLU A 331 48.71 36.46 -71.27
CA GLU A 331 49.75 36.19 -72.22
C GLU A 331 50.25 34.73 -72.17
N ASP A 332 50.34 34.19 -70.96
CA ASP A 332 50.64 32.79 -70.71
C ASP A 332 49.40 32.02 -70.33
N GLN A 333 49.53 30.68 -70.29
CA GLN A 333 48.45 29.80 -69.80
C GLN A 333 48.06 30.20 -68.38
N PRO A 334 46.79 30.58 -68.16
CA PRO A 334 46.33 31.05 -66.84
C PRO A 334 46.42 29.95 -65.79
N ARG A 335 46.85 30.32 -64.58
CA ARG A 335 46.83 29.46 -63.40
C ARG A 335 45.74 29.93 -62.48
N PHE A 336 45.05 28.97 -61.88
CA PHE A 336 43.90 29.23 -61.02
C PHE A 336 44.10 28.64 -59.64
N THR A 337 43.53 29.27 -58.64
CA THR A 337 43.41 28.78 -57.28
C THR A 337 41.96 28.68 -56.87
N PHE A 338 41.66 27.80 -55.92
CA PHE A 338 40.32 27.56 -55.42
C PHE A 338 40.25 27.99 -53.93
N PRO A 339 40.07 29.30 -53.66
CA PRO A 339 40.03 29.81 -52.28
C PRO A 339 38.94 29.19 -51.45
N THR A 340 37.78 28.96 -52.05
CA THR A 340 36.67 28.27 -51.39
C THR A 340 36.27 27.03 -52.23
N LEU A 341 36.25 25.91 -51.54
CA LEU A 341 35.73 24.67 -52.10
C LEU A 341 35.07 23.89 -50.96
N SER A 342 33.72 23.98 -50.93
CA SER A 342 32.91 23.31 -49.91
C SER A 342 32.18 22.14 -50.53
N TYR A 343 32.46 20.97 -50.05
CA TYR A 343 31.80 19.74 -50.42
C TYR A 343 31.77 18.78 -49.24
N SER A 344 30.82 17.90 -49.20
CA SER A 344 30.68 16.92 -48.11
C SER A 344 30.19 15.60 -48.64
N ILE A 345 30.63 14.51 -48.03
CA ILE A 345 29.99 13.20 -48.17
C ILE A 345 28.55 13.34 -47.78
N LEU A 346 27.63 12.74 -48.53
CA LEU A 346 26.22 12.70 -48.16
C LEU A 346 26.05 11.84 -46.89
N PRO A 347 25.57 12.42 -45.80
CA PRO A 347 25.33 11.67 -44.58
C PRO A 347 24.01 10.94 -44.63
N ARG A 348 23.96 9.77 -43.95
CA ARG A 348 22.76 9.04 -43.61
C ARG A 348 22.57 9.12 -42.11
N ALA A 349 21.72 10.03 -41.69
CA ALA A 349 21.44 10.25 -40.27
C ALA A 349 20.22 9.41 -39.84
N SER A 350 20.29 8.83 -38.64
CA SER A 350 19.19 8.16 -37.98
C SER A 350 19.27 8.32 -36.47
N SER A 351 18.14 8.34 -35.82
CA SER A 351 18.03 8.38 -34.38
C SER A 351 17.12 7.27 -33.92
N GLU A 352 17.46 6.61 -32.84
CA GLU A 352 16.67 5.54 -32.26
C GLU A 352 16.76 5.53 -30.74
N SER A 353 15.77 4.99 -30.09
CA SER A 353 15.82 4.72 -28.67
C SER A 353 15.06 3.44 -28.32
N ARG A 354 15.49 2.87 -27.19
CA ARG A 354 14.82 1.75 -26.53
C ARG A 354 14.64 2.10 -25.07
N GLY A 355 13.54 1.70 -24.48
CA GLY A 355 13.29 1.90 -23.07
C GLY A 355 12.87 0.63 -22.37
N GLU A 356 13.25 0.55 -21.11
CA GLU A 356 12.77 -0.43 -20.14
C GLU A 356 12.30 0.32 -18.91
N ILE A 357 11.01 0.18 -18.60
CA ILE A 357 10.35 0.87 -17.51
C ILE A 357 9.79 -0.16 -16.55
N THR A 358 10.22 -0.10 -15.30
CA THR A 358 9.78 -1.02 -14.25
C THR A 358 9.00 -0.28 -13.19
N VAL A 359 7.81 -0.75 -12.86
CA VAL A 359 7.02 -0.23 -11.73
C VAL A 359 7.57 -0.77 -10.43
N LYS A 360 7.74 0.12 -9.45
CA LYS A 360 8.15 -0.27 -8.09
C LYS A 360 7.15 -1.26 -7.52
N GLU A 361 7.66 -2.42 -7.13
CA GLU A 361 6.85 -3.47 -6.51
C GLU A 361 6.13 -2.99 -5.26
N GLN A 362 4.85 -3.31 -5.16
CA GLN A 362 4.01 -3.06 -3.99
C GLN A 362 4.02 -4.29 -3.08
N LYS A 363 3.63 -4.09 -1.84
CA LYS A 363 3.48 -5.18 -0.87
C LYS A 363 2.06 -5.20 -0.35
N LEU A 364 1.43 -6.35 -0.48
CA LEU A 364 0.13 -6.63 0.11
C LEU A 364 0.31 -6.95 1.59
N THR A 365 -0.54 -6.40 2.42
CA THR A 365 -0.59 -6.68 3.85
C THR A 365 -1.70 -7.66 4.16
N VAL A 366 -1.60 -8.39 5.27
CA VAL A 366 -2.56 -9.42 5.66
C VAL A 366 -3.23 -9.03 6.96
N LEU A 367 -4.56 -9.00 6.95
CA LEU A 367 -5.42 -8.76 8.10
C LEU A 367 -5.62 -10.06 8.87
N ASP A 368 -5.26 -10.07 10.14
CA ASP A 368 -5.61 -11.11 11.09
C ASP A 368 -5.59 -10.58 12.52
N ALA A 369 -6.42 -11.13 13.39
CA ALA A 369 -6.45 -10.80 14.79
C ALA A 369 -6.91 -12.00 15.63
N GLU A 370 -6.48 -12.03 16.87
CA GLU A 370 -6.98 -12.93 17.90
C GLU A 370 -7.81 -12.14 18.90
N ILE A 371 -8.98 -12.67 19.23
CA ILE A 371 -9.90 -12.03 20.17
C ILE A 371 -10.08 -12.96 21.36
N LEU A 372 -9.78 -12.42 22.53
CA LEU A 372 -9.94 -13.10 23.80
C LEU A 372 -10.95 -12.31 24.64
N LYS A 373 -11.88 -13.01 25.27
CA LYS A 373 -12.82 -12.44 26.23
C LYS A 373 -12.76 -13.25 27.51
N LYS A 374 -12.74 -12.58 28.64
CA LYS A 374 -12.73 -13.21 29.95
C LYS A 374 -13.54 -12.39 30.96
N PHE A 375 -14.06 -13.06 31.95
CA PHE A 375 -14.61 -12.47 33.17
C PHE A 375 -13.61 -12.66 34.32
N ASP A 376 -13.59 -11.75 35.25
CA ASP A 376 -12.78 -11.86 36.48
C ASP A 376 -13.27 -13.00 37.41
N ARG A 377 -14.56 -13.35 37.28
CA ARG A 377 -15.21 -14.47 37.98
C ARG A 377 -16.01 -15.31 37.01
N SER A 378 -16.00 -16.62 37.21
CA SER A 378 -16.80 -17.57 36.39
C SER A 378 -18.07 -18.05 37.08
N ARG A 379 -18.29 -17.73 38.35
CA ARG A 379 -19.44 -18.17 39.13
C ARG A 379 -20.07 -17.02 39.91
N ILE A 380 -21.40 -16.98 39.90
CA ILE A 380 -22.21 -16.06 40.71
C ILE A 380 -23.32 -16.82 41.41
N ARG A 381 -23.83 -16.25 42.47
CA ARG A 381 -24.90 -16.89 43.28
C ARG A 381 -26.25 -16.38 42.87
N THR A 382 -27.26 -17.26 42.92
CA THR A 382 -28.66 -16.85 42.82
C THR A 382 -29.03 -15.91 43.98
N TYR A 383 -29.92 -14.96 43.70
CA TYR A 383 -30.45 -13.99 44.67
C TYR A 383 -29.40 -13.09 45.36
N VAL A 384 -28.19 -13.08 44.93
CA VAL A 384 -27.14 -12.22 45.46
C VAL A 384 -26.62 -11.29 44.39
N SER A 385 -26.75 -9.99 44.61
CA SER A 385 -26.17 -9.00 43.68
C SER A 385 -24.68 -9.25 43.48
N SER A 386 -24.24 -9.33 42.25
CA SER A 386 -22.86 -9.66 41.92
C SER A 386 -22.33 -8.71 40.85
N ASP A 387 -21.14 -8.17 41.12
CA ASP A 387 -20.38 -7.36 40.15
C ASP A 387 -19.27 -8.23 39.58
N ILE A 388 -19.12 -8.18 38.25
CA ILE A 388 -18.01 -8.82 37.54
C ILE A 388 -17.38 -7.83 36.57
N GLU A 389 -16.11 -8.01 36.27
CA GLU A 389 -15.40 -7.25 35.28
C GLU A 389 -15.19 -8.10 34.01
N THR A 390 -15.55 -7.54 32.88
CA THR A 390 -15.28 -8.11 31.57
C THR A 390 -14.03 -7.49 30.97
N THR A 391 -13.13 -8.32 30.44
CA THR A 391 -11.96 -7.89 29.67
C THR A 391 -12.00 -8.55 28.30
N ILE A 392 -11.96 -7.74 27.25
CA ILE A 392 -11.82 -8.18 25.85
C ILE A 392 -10.49 -7.68 25.33
N THR A 393 -9.68 -8.58 24.79
CA THR A 393 -8.39 -8.25 24.18
C THR A 393 -8.42 -8.60 22.71
N VAL A 394 -8.12 -7.62 21.87
CA VAL A 394 -7.90 -7.81 20.44
C VAL A 394 -6.42 -7.62 20.15
N GLU A 395 -5.75 -8.69 19.73
CA GLU A 395 -4.34 -8.67 19.34
C GLU A 395 -4.22 -8.74 17.83
N ASN A 396 -3.53 -7.77 17.23
CA ASN A 396 -3.25 -7.79 15.80
C ASN A 396 -2.19 -8.86 15.49
N LYS A 397 -2.61 -9.95 14.86
CA LYS A 397 -1.76 -11.08 14.46
C LYS A 397 -1.28 -10.98 13.02
N GLY A 398 -1.81 -10.04 12.24
CA GLY A 398 -1.48 -9.86 10.84
C GLY A 398 -0.27 -8.96 10.60
N SER A 399 -0.06 -8.63 9.33
CA SER A 399 0.93 -7.65 8.88
C SER A 399 0.31 -6.30 8.50
N ALA A 400 -1.02 -6.23 8.40
CA ALA A 400 -1.77 -4.99 8.19
C ALA A 400 -2.01 -4.27 9.51
N THR A 401 -1.97 -2.95 9.50
CA THR A 401 -2.42 -2.13 10.62
C THR A 401 -3.95 -2.14 10.66
N ILE A 402 -4.55 -2.40 11.81
CA ILE A 402 -6.00 -2.31 11.98
C ILE A 402 -6.37 -0.87 12.29
N ASN A 403 -7.11 -0.23 11.39
CA ASN A 403 -7.49 1.18 11.52
C ASN A 403 -8.98 1.39 11.79
N VAL A 404 -9.80 0.41 11.46
CA VAL A 404 -11.25 0.42 11.72
C VAL A 404 -11.65 -0.91 12.33
N MET A 405 -12.42 -0.89 13.39
CA MET A 405 -12.93 -2.10 14.03
C MET A 405 -14.34 -1.87 14.57
N ARG A 406 -15.19 -2.87 14.42
CA ARG A 406 -16.48 -2.99 15.08
C ARG A 406 -16.50 -4.26 15.90
N LEU A 407 -16.59 -4.12 17.20
CA LEU A 407 -16.80 -5.23 18.12
C LEU A 407 -18.29 -5.39 18.38
N LEU A 408 -18.77 -6.61 18.32
CA LEU A 408 -20.09 -7.03 18.75
C LEU A 408 -19.92 -8.01 19.91
N ASP A 409 -20.48 -7.67 21.06
CA ASP A 409 -20.24 -8.37 22.32
C ASP A 409 -21.56 -8.67 23.01
N ASP A 410 -21.90 -9.95 23.16
CA ASP A 410 -23.12 -10.39 23.81
C ASP A 410 -22.97 -10.39 25.32
N ILE A 411 -23.98 -9.81 25.99
CA ILE A 411 -24.11 -9.74 27.42
C ILE A 411 -25.30 -10.61 27.84
N PRO A 412 -25.08 -11.63 28.72
CA PRO A 412 -26.18 -12.46 29.21
C PRO A 412 -27.29 -11.67 29.91
N GLY A 413 -28.52 -12.13 29.81
CA GLY A 413 -29.72 -11.43 30.27
C GLY A 413 -29.81 -11.20 31.79
N ILE A 414 -29.01 -11.91 32.58
CA ILE A 414 -28.90 -11.68 34.02
C ILE A 414 -28.15 -10.40 34.40
N PHE A 415 -27.38 -9.84 33.46
CA PHE A 415 -26.60 -8.62 33.68
C PHE A 415 -27.34 -7.41 33.11
N SER A 416 -27.26 -6.30 33.83
CA SER A 416 -27.59 -5.00 33.27
C SER A 416 -26.51 -4.56 32.29
N PRO A 417 -26.87 -3.91 31.16
CA PRO A 417 -25.88 -3.39 30.23
C PRO A 417 -25.02 -2.32 30.93
N PRO A 418 -23.70 -2.28 30.68
CA PRO A 418 -22.86 -1.25 31.25
C PRO A 418 -23.21 0.13 30.69
N SER A 419 -23.02 1.18 31.49
CA SER A 419 -23.13 2.54 30.97
C SER A 419 -21.94 2.84 30.04
N PRO A 420 -22.15 3.59 28.94
CA PRO A 420 -21.06 3.93 28.03
C PRO A 420 -19.83 4.55 28.71
N GLU A 421 -20.05 5.35 29.77
CA GLU A 421 -18.96 6.00 30.52
C GLU A 421 -18.14 5.03 31.38
N SER A 422 -18.66 3.84 31.66
CA SER A 422 -17.97 2.80 32.43
C SER A 422 -17.02 1.94 31.59
N ILE A 423 -17.02 2.14 30.24
CA ILE A 423 -16.21 1.37 29.31
C ILE A 423 -14.86 2.08 29.12
N SER A 424 -13.76 1.37 29.41
CA SER A 424 -12.43 1.84 29.10
C SER A 424 -11.83 1.05 27.94
N ILE A 425 -11.15 1.75 27.03
CA ILE A 425 -10.47 1.16 25.87
C ILE A 425 -9.02 1.63 25.89
N GLU A 426 -8.11 0.69 26.04
CA GLU A 426 -6.67 0.94 26.11
C GLU A 426 -5.96 0.34 24.89
N MET A 427 -5.05 1.11 24.30
CA MET A 427 -4.14 0.64 23.26
C MET A 427 -2.69 0.85 23.72
N GLY A 428 -2.02 -0.25 24.04
CA GLY A 428 -0.71 -0.18 24.70
C GLY A 428 -0.81 0.42 26.11
N SER A 429 -0.14 1.54 26.34
CA SER A 429 -0.17 2.28 27.61
C SER A 429 -1.10 3.48 27.61
N SER A 430 -1.82 3.71 26.52
CA SER A 430 -2.68 4.89 26.33
C SER A 430 -4.15 4.48 26.30
N GLU A 431 -4.96 5.19 27.07
CA GLU A 431 -6.41 5.07 27.00
C GLU A 431 -6.95 5.91 25.83
N LEU A 432 -7.92 5.39 25.08
CA LEU A 432 -8.60 6.12 24.03
C LEU A 432 -9.58 7.13 24.65
N ASN A 433 -9.64 8.32 24.05
CA ASN A 433 -10.61 9.33 24.44
C ASN A 433 -12.02 8.95 23.94
N GLU A 434 -13.06 9.47 24.59
CA GLU A 434 -14.46 9.19 24.28
C GLU A 434 -14.85 9.57 22.82
N ASP A 435 -14.16 10.52 22.21
CA ASP A 435 -14.38 10.92 20.82
C ASP A 435 -13.75 9.97 19.78
N GLN A 436 -12.90 9.04 20.22
CA GLN A 436 -12.22 8.07 19.35
C GLN A 436 -13.01 6.78 19.15
N TYR A 437 -14.07 6.57 19.92
CA TYR A 437 -14.92 5.38 19.82
C TYR A 437 -16.39 5.71 20.06
N ARG A 438 -17.25 4.80 19.59
CA ARG A 438 -18.69 4.88 19.79
C ARG A 438 -19.19 3.58 20.40
N VAL A 439 -20.00 3.69 21.42
CA VAL A 439 -20.66 2.55 22.09
C VAL A 439 -22.15 2.65 21.89
N GLU A 440 -22.73 1.55 21.45
CA GLU A 440 -24.19 1.38 21.32
C GLU A 440 -24.63 0.12 22.06
N VAL A 441 -25.68 0.22 22.86
CA VAL A 441 -26.32 -0.91 23.50
C VAL A 441 -27.52 -1.34 22.65
N VAL A 442 -27.52 -2.60 22.23
CA VAL A 442 -28.59 -3.19 21.41
C VAL A 442 -29.36 -4.17 22.28
N ASN A 443 -30.71 -4.09 22.23
CA ASN A 443 -31.55 -5.04 22.93
C ASN A 443 -31.49 -6.43 22.28
N GLY A 444 -31.36 -7.45 23.13
CA GLY A 444 -31.21 -8.83 22.72
C GLY A 444 -29.75 -9.18 22.31
N THR A 445 -29.42 -10.45 22.49
CA THR A 445 -28.14 -10.99 22.04
C THR A 445 -28.13 -11.13 20.51
N GLN A 446 -26.96 -10.94 19.88
CA GLN A 446 -26.83 -10.89 18.42
C GLN A 446 -26.04 -12.10 17.87
N LEU A 447 -25.21 -12.73 18.67
CA LEU A 447 -24.33 -13.81 18.26
C LEU A 447 -24.83 -15.19 18.72
N GLU A 448 -25.56 -15.23 19.83
CA GLU A 448 -26.06 -16.47 20.44
C GLU A 448 -27.56 -16.35 20.73
N GLU A 449 -28.40 -17.00 19.95
CA GLU A 449 -29.86 -16.93 20.07
C GLU A 449 -30.41 -17.56 21.36
N LYS A 450 -29.65 -18.48 21.99
CA LYS A 450 -30.11 -19.27 23.15
C LYS A 450 -29.79 -18.63 24.50
N MET A 451 -29.24 -17.44 24.52
CA MET A 451 -28.87 -16.76 25.78
C MET A 451 -30.04 -15.99 26.42
N VAL A 452 -31.22 -16.46 26.22
CA VAL A 452 -32.40 -15.93 26.91
C VAL A 452 -32.35 -16.39 28.35
N SER A 453 -31.99 -15.50 29.27
CA SER A 453 -32.27 -15.69 30.68
C SER A 453 -33.79 -15.75 30.81
N PRO A 454 -34.35 -16.55 31.73
CA PRO A 454 -35.78 -16.51 32.04
C PRO A 454 -36.31 -15.10 32.35
N ASP A 455 -35.43 -14.21 32.78
CA ASP A 455 -35.72 -12.86 33.23
C ASP A 455 -35.38 -11.75 32.22
N GLY A 456 -34.75 -12.07 31.04
CA GLY A 456 -34.42 -11.08 30.03
C GLY A 456 -33.77 -11.63 28.77
N GLN A 457 -33.90 -10.87 27.68
CA GLN A 457 -33.41 -11.24 26.34
C GLN A 457 -31.90 -11.03 26.17
N GLY A 458 -31.18 -10.57 27.21
CA GLY A 458 -29.78 -10.16 27.09
C GLY A 458 -29.62 -8.86 26.29
N HIS A 459 -28.39 -8.46 26.09
CA HIS A 459 -28.02 -7.26 25.37
C HIS A 459 -26.79 -7.55 24.51
N ALA A 460 -26.51 -6.68 23.56
CA ALA A 460 -25.25 -6.66 22.84
C ALA A 460 -24.63 -5.27 22.91
N LEU A 461 -23.34 -5.21 23.15
CA LEU A 461 -22.53 -4.00 22.98
C LEU A 461 -22.00 -3.97 21.57
N ARG A 462 -22.22 -2.86 20.87
CA ARG A 462 -21.58 -2.54 19.61
C ARG A 462 -20.58 -1.42 19.85
N ILE A 463 -19.30 -1.75 19.79
CA ILE A 463 -18.20 -0.80 19.98
C ILE A 463 -17.52 -0.59 18.64
N THR A 464 -17.52 0.66 18.15
CA THR A 464 -16.89 1.04 16.88
C THR A 464 -15.74 1.99 17.17
N VAL A 465 -14.55 1.66 16.64
CA VAL A 465 -13.34 2.47 16.75
C VAL A 465 -12.76 2.75 15.38
N GLY A 466 -12.09 3.89 15.23
CA GLY A 466 -11.39 4.26 13.99
C GLY A 466 -12.26 4.97 12.95
N THR A 467 -13.45 5.45 13.29
CA THR A 467 -14.34 6.17 12.35
C THR A 467 -14.01 7.66 12.23
N SER A 468 -13.60 8.30 13.30
CA SER A 468 -13.19 9.72 13.31
C SER A 468 -11.74 9.92 12.92
N ALA A 469 -10.86 9.02 13.38
CA ALA A 469 -9.45 8.95 13.04
C ALA A 469 -9.01 7.47 13.02
N PRO A 470 -8.01 7.09 12.20
CA PRO A 470 -7.52 5.71 12.16
C PRO A 470 -7.09 5.23 13.55
N LEU A 471 -7.49 4.01 13.93
CA LEU A 471 -7.11 3.41 15.22
C LEU A 471 -5.60 3.22 15.33
N GLY A 472 -4.93 2.78 14.27
CA GLY A 472 -3.49 2.61 14.24
C GLY A 472 -2.98 1.41 15.07
N LEU A 473 -3.79 0.36 15.23
CA LEU A 473 -3.37 -0.86 15.93
C LEU A 473 -2.35 -1.63 15.07
N GLN A 474 -1.07 -1.45 15.40
CA GLN A 474 0.06 -2.03 14.67
C GLN A 474 0.15 -3.55 14.85
N PRO A 475 0.79 -4.28 13.93
CA PRO A 475 1.09 -5.70 14.09
C PRO A 475 1.74 -6.02 15.44
N GLY A 476 1.23 -7.05 16.12
CA GLY A 476 1.70 -7.48 17.44
C GLY A 476 1.23 -6.65 18.62
N LYS A 477 0.47 -5.59 18.39
CA LYS A 477 -0.08 -4.74 19.46
C LYS A 477 -1.48 -5.19 19.87
N LYS A 478 -1.91 -4.77 21.05
CA LYS A 478 -3.18 -5.16 21.67
C LYS A 478 -4.05 -3.95 21.94
N LEU A 479 -5.34 -4.13 21.71
CA LEU A 479 -6.42 -3.27 22.18
C LEU A 479 -7.13 -4.01 23.31
N VAL A 480 -7.30 -3.36 24.46
CA VAL A 480 -7.94 -3.95 25.65
C VAL A 480 -9.17 -3.13 25.99
N ILE A 481 -10.31 -3.80 26.05
CA ILE A 481 -11.61 -3.21 26.41
C ILE A 481 -12.03 -3.80 27.74
N LYS A 482 -12.35 -2.95 28.72
CA LYS A 482 -12.82 -3.34 30.04
C LYS A 482 -14.11 -2.65 30.37
N TYR A 483 -15.03 -3.38 31.00
CA TYR A 483 -16.26 -2.80 31.52
C TYR A 483 -16.81 -3.66 32.67
N PRO A 484 -17.49 -3.03 33.66
CA PRO A 484 -18.16 -3.74 34.75
C PRO A 484 -19.53 -4.23 34.29
N LEU A 485 -19.95 -5.36 34.81
CA LEU A 485 -21.31 -5.90 34.71
C LEU A 485 -21.87 -6.12 36.10
N ASN A 486 -23.14 -5.75 36.29
CA ASN A 486 -23.87 -6.00 37.52
C ASN A 486 -25.04 -6.94 37.26
N ALA A 487 -25.12 -8.01 38.06
CA ALA A 487 -26.27 -8.87 38.14
C ALA A 487 -26.97 -8.58 39.47
N SER A 488 -28.02 -7.76 39.46
CA SER A 488 -28.74 -7.33 40.66
C SER A 488 -29.54 -8.47 41.27
N GLU A 489 -30.21 -9.26 40.43
CA GLU A 489 -31.05 -10.42 40.84
C GLU A 489 -30.83 -11.58 39.85
N PRO A 490 -29.74 -12.37 40.02
CA PRO A 490 -29.52 -13.51 39.16
C PRO A 490 -30.65 -14.55 39.23
N SER A 491 -30.85 -15.27 38.13
CA SER A 491 -31.89 -16.28 37.98
C SER A 491 -31.91 -17.29 39.14
N LYS A 492 -33.11 -17.81 39.44
CA LYS A 492 -33.33 -18.86 40.46
C LYS A 492 -32.74 -20.20 40.07
N ASP A 493 -32.52 -20.45 38.80
CA ASP A 493 -32.08 -21.74 38.30
C ASP A 493 -30.56 -21.80 38.15
N ASN A 494 -29.98 -22.96 38.49
CA ASN A 494 -28.62 -23.27 38.11
C ASN A 494 -28.52 -23.22 36.59
N GLY A 495 -27.57 -22.45 36.07
CA GLY A 495 -27.40 -22.30 34.65
C GLY A 495 -25.98 -21.96 34.25
N THR A 496 -25.63 -22.29 33.00
CA THR A 496 -24.38 -21.86 32.37
C THR A 496 -24.73 -20.93 31.23
N LEU A 497 -24.18 -19.72 31.30
CA LEU A 497 -24.39 -18.68 30.30
C LEU A 497 -23.10 -18.45 29.55
N VAL A 498 -23.13 -18.57 28.23
CA VAL A 498 -21.98 -18.34 27.35
C VAL A 498 -22.05 -16.93 26.80
N ALA A 499 -20.94 -16.20 26.78
CA ALA A 499 -20.89 -14.82 26.34
C ALA A 499 -19.91 -14.64 25.17
N PRO A 500 -20.35 -14.91 23.91
CA PRO A 500 -19.51 -14.75 22.73
C PRO A 500 -19.26 -13.29 22.41
N ALA A 501 -18.21 -13.04 21.64
CA ALA A 501 -17.92 -11.77 21.02
C ALA A 501 -17.29 -11.97 19.64
N ARG A 502 -17.48 -11.00 18.76
CA ARG A 502 -16.97 -10.99 17.39
C ARG A 502 -16.44 -9.61 17.06
N ALA A 503 -15.32 -9.54 16.35
CA ALA A 503 -14.85 -8.30 15.77
C ALA A 503 -14.80 -8.39 14.25
N ASP A 504 -15.26 -7.32 13.60
CA ASP A 504 -15.06 -7.03 12.19
C ASP A 504 -14.07 -5.89 12.10
N PHE A 505 -13.00 -6.03 11.30
CA PHE A 505 -11.93 -5.05 11.24
C PHE A 505 -11.31 -4.96 9.86
N SER A 506 -10.77 -3.79 9.56
CA SER A 506 -10.11 -3.48 8.29
C SER A 506 -8.92 -2.55 8.47
N SER A 507 -8.03 -2.53 7.48
CA SER A 507 -6.89 -1.61 7.43
C SER A 507 -7.26 -0.28 6.77
N GLU A 508 -8.07 -0.32 5.73
CA GLU A 508 -8.58 0.84 5.01
C GLU A 508 -10.09 0.96 5.17
N ARG A 509 -10.58 2.19 5.11
CA ARG A 509 -12.01 2.48 5.31
C ARG A 509 -12.93 1.70 4.37
N PHE A 510 -12.48 1.43 3.16
CA PHE A 510 -13.22 0.72 2.12
C PHE A 510 -12.54 -0.56 1.67
N GLY A 511 -11.54 -1.01 2.41
CA GLY A 511 -10.83 -2.24 2.17
C GLY A 511 -11.63 -3.48 2.57
N PRO A 512 -11.04 -4.66 2.39
CA PRO A 512 -11.64 -5.91 2.83
C PRO A 512 -11.79 -5.92 4.35
N VAL A 513 -12.84 -6.59 4.81
CA VAL A 513 -13.18 -6.73 6.23
C VAL A 513 -12.89 -8.15 6.66
N ALA A 514 -12.05 -8.32 7.67
CA ALA A 514 -11.84 -9.58 8.35
C ALA A 514 -12.80 -9.71 9.52
N THR A 515 -13.32 -10.91 9.73
CA THR A 515 -14.19 -11.24 10.86
C THR A 515 -13.54 -12.32 11.71
N ARG A 516 -13.44 -12.09 13.01
CA ARG A 516 -12.93 -13.08 13.99
C ARG A 516 -13.87 -13.18 15.17
N ASN A 517 -14.15 -14.41 15.58
CA ASN A 517 -14.90 -14.72 16.78
C ASN A 517 -13.95 -15.06 17.93
N VAL A 518 -14.40 -14.85 19.16
CA VAL A 518 -13.73 -15.39 20.33
C VAL A 518 -13.72 -16.92 20.24
N THR A 519 -12.53 -17.52 20.23
CA THR A 519 -12.36 -18.98 20.05
C THR A 519 -12.95 -19.78 21.20
N ARG A 520 -12.86 -19.25 22.41
CA ARG A 520 -13.38 -19.85 23.64
C ARG A 520 -14.20 -18.81 24.39
N PRO A 521 -15.49 -18.67 24.08
CA PRO A 521 -16.34 -17.74 24.79
C PRO A 521 -16.37 -18.06 26.29
N PRO A 522 -16.23 -17.06 27.17
CA PRO A 522 -16.29 -17.27 28.61
C PRO A 522 -17.69 -17.66 29.02
N GLN A 523 -17.77 -18.38 30.13
CA GLN A 523 -19.01 -18.85 30.72
C GLN A 523 -19.20 -18.27 32.10
N ILE A 524 -20.43 -17.91 32.43
CA ILE A 524 -20.87 -17.60 33.78
C ILE A 524 -21.77 -18.74 34.25
N ILE A 525 -21.44 -19.31 35.42
CA ILE A 525 -22.21 -20.35 36.05
C ILE A 525 -22.98 -19.72 37.21
N VAL A 526 -24.30 -19.76 37.13
CA VAL A 526 -25.18 -19.33 38.21
C VAL A 526 -25.39 -20.51 39.13
N VAL A 527 -24.97 -20.36 40.36
CA VAL A 527 -25.03 -21.43 41.37
C VAL A 527 -26.10 -21.10 42.39
N HIS A 528 -27.07 -21.99 42.53
CA HIS A 528 -28.05 -21.92 43.59
C HIS A 528 -27.51 -22.63 44.82
N LYS A 529 -27.36 -21.89 45.90
CA LYS A 529 -27.04 -22.47 47.21
C LYS A 529 -28.33 -22.57 48.05
N ARG A 530 -28.68 -23.78 48.32
CA ARG A 530 -29.87 -24.06 49.11
C ARG A 530 -29.69 -23.62 50.56
N ARG A 531 -30.60 -22.79 51.05
CA ARG A 531 -30.73 -22.50 52.50
C ARG A 531 -31.68 -23.46 53.14
N GLY A 532 -31.26 -24.00 54.26
CA GLY A 532 -32.11 -24.89 55.05
C GLY A 532 -31.68 -24.93 56.48
N PHE A 533 -32.62 -24.74 57.36
CA PHE A 533 -32.34 -24.77 58.80
C PHE A 533 -33.33 -25.67 59.49
N THR A 534 -32.90 -26.37 60.53
CA THR A 534 -33.77 -27.04 61.46
C THR A 534 -33.64 -26.31 62.79
N THR A 535 -34.76 -25.84 63.32
CA THR A 535 -34.84 -25.18 64.62
C THR A 535 -35.80 -25.90 65.53
N GLY A 536 -35.54 -25.89 66.82
CA GLY A 536 -36.39 -26.48 67.82
C GLY A 536 -36.21 -25.83 69.18
N LYS A 537 -37.28 -25.78 69.95
CA LYS A 537 -37.28 -25.38 71.35
C LYS A 537 -38.06 -26.44 72.18
N GLU A 538 -37.41 -26.90 73.21
CA GLU A 538 -37.99 -27.86 74.18
C GLU A 538 -37.84 -27.33 75.59
N VAL A 539 -38.79 -27.60 76.41
CA VAL A 539 -38.84 -27.18 77.82
C VAL A 539 -39.07 -28.40 78.72
N TYR A 540 -38.21 -28.59 79.70
CA TYR A 540 -38.28 -29.68 80.61
C TYR A 540 -38.33 -29.19 82.06
N PRO A 541 -39.06 -29.85 82.99
CA PRO A 541 -38.92 -29.60 84.42
C PRO A 541 -37.53 -29.98 84.89
N ALA A 542 -36.84 -29.08 85.62
CA ALA A 542 -35.44 -29.26 86.06
C ALA A 542 -35.31 -29.53 87.51
N GLY A 543 -36.05 -30.42 88.06
CA GLY A 543 -35.86 -30.87 89.43
C GLY A 543 -35.91 -29.79 90.52
N GLY A 544 -37.03 -29.26 90.83
CA GLY A 544 -37.30 -28.18 91.76
C GLY A 544 -38.60 -27.42 91.44
N LEU A 545 -39.19 -26.80 92.45
CA LEU A 545 -40.40 -26.01 92.20
C LEU A 545 -40.07 -24.75 91.36
N GLY A 546 -40.76 -24.54 90.22
CA GLY A 546 -40.57 -23.40 89.36
C GLY A 546 -39.28 -23.38 88.55
N ARG A 547 -38.57 -24.52 88.49
CA ARG A 547 -37.30 -24.62 87.76
C ARG A 547 -37.49 -25.41 86.45
N TYR A 548 -37.06 -24.80 85.35
CA TYR A 548 -37.17 -25.42 84.02
C TYR A 548 -35.86 -25.31 83.27
N GLU A 549 -35.55 -26.33 82.50
CA GLU A 549 -34.47 -26.39 81.57
C GLU A 549 -35.03 -26.18 80.18
N ILE A 550 -34.46 -25.22 79.42
CA ILE A 550 -34.82 -24.90 78.03
C ILE A 550 -33.70 -25.33 77.13
N LEU A 551 -34.07 -26.01 76.06
CA LEU A 551 -33.20 -26.46 74.99
C LEU A 551 -33.57 -25.79 73.70
N LEU A 552 -32.67 -24.95 73.16
CA LEU A 552 -32.78 -24.42 71.82
C LEU A 552 -31.85 -25.18 70.87
N VAL A 553 -32.36 -25.62 69.72
CA VAL A 553 -31.57 -26.35 68.73
C VAL A 553 -31.64 -25.60 67.40
N PHE A 554 -30.46 -25.40 66.85
CA PHE A 554 -30.31 -24.91 65.49
C PHE A 554 -29.38 -25.83 64.72
N GLN A 555 -29.76 -26.26 63.52
CA GLN A 555 -28.91 -27.04 62.62
C GLN A 555 -28.84 -26.38 61.25
N ASN A 556 -27.60 -26.14 60.77
CA ASN A 556 -27.38 -25.62 59.43
C ASN A 556 -27.47 -26.76 58.40
N ASN A 557 -28.60 -26.88 57.75
CA ASN A 557 -28.82 -27.81 56.62
C ASN A 557 -28.62 -27.12 55.26
N SER A 558 -28.01 -25.92 55.25
CA SER A 558 -27.70 -25.18 54.03
C SER A 558 -26.48 -25.80 53.33
N ASP A 559 -26.31 -25.45 52.04
CA ASP A 559 -25.16 -25.86 51.25
C ASP A 559 -23.89 -25.01 51.54
N SER A 560 -23.97 -24.05 52.47
CA SER A 560 -22.87 -23.17 52.85
C SER A 560 -22.85 -22.94 54.37
N ALA A 561 -21.67 -22.56 54.89
CA ALA A 561 -21.52 -22.08 56.24
C ALA A 561 -22.29 -20.76 56.45
N LEU A 562 -22.58 -20.46 57.70
CA LEU A 562 -23.22 -19.21 58.12
C LEU A 562 -22.22 -18.39 58.96
N GLU A 563 -22.22 -17.08 58.76
CA GLU A 563 -21.49 -16.14 59.63
C GLU A 563 -22.43 -15.50 60.65
N ASP A 564 -21.85 -15.10 61.79
CA ASP A 564 -22.52 -14.28 62.80
C ASP A 564 -23.88 -14.81 63.28
N LEU A 565 -24.03 -16.14 63.41
CA LEU A 565 -25.24 -16.72 63.96
C LEU A 565 -25.46 -16.22 65.38
N ALA A 566 -26.65 -15.72 65.63
CA ALA A 566 -27.16 -15.41 66.96
C ALA A 566 -28.48 -16.14 67.22
N LEU A 567 -28.58 -16.78 68.37
CA LEU A 567 -29.81 -17.38 68.82
C LEU A 567 -30.47 -16.48 69.87
N HIS A 568 -31.77 -16.27 69.73
CA HIS A 568 -32.58 -15.42 70.59
C HIS A 568 -33.69 -16.18 71.26
N ASP A 569 -33.92 -15.87 72.50
CA ASP A 569 -35.13 -16.30 73.19
C ASP A 569 -35.60 -15.25 74.22
N VAL A 570 -36.84 -15.37 74.65
CA VAL A 570 -37.39 -14.51 75.69
C VAL A 570 -37.71 -15.34 76.93
N VAL A 571 -37.06 -14.98 78.00
CA VAL A 571 -37.40 -15.54 79.31
C VAL A 571 -38.58 -14.78 79.89
N PRO A 572 -39.70 -15.45 80.20
CA PRO A 572 -40.86 -14.78 80.73
C PRO A 572 -40.56 -13.98 82.03
N GLY A 573 -41.26 -12.87 82.22
CA GLY A 573 -40.94 -11.88 83.24
C GLY A 573 -41.00 -12.42 84.71
N THR A 574 -41.64 -13.53 84.91
CA THR A 574 -41.69 -14.21 86.23
C THR A 574 -40.55 -15.15 86.49
N PHE A 575 -39.64 -15.33 85.48
CA PHE A 575 -38.49 -16.22 85.63
C PHE A 575 -37.17 -15.43 85.53
N SER A 576 -36.14 -15.98 86.22
CA SER A 576 -34.77 -15.52 86.10
C SER A 576 -33.94 -16.58 85.40
N LEU A 577 -32.94 -16.16 84.56
CA LEU A 577 -31.98 -17.03 83.92
C LEU A 577 -30.87 -17.37 84.97
N GLU A 578 -30.66 -18.69 85.21
CA GLU A 578 -29.67 -19.15 86.17
C GLU A 578 -28.35 -19.60 85.49
N ASN A 579 -28.44 -20.55 84.57
CA ASN A 579 -27.28 -21.14 83.94
C ASN A 579 -27.51 -21.19 82.41
N SER A 580 -26.44 -21.06 81.64
CA SER A 580 -26.49 -21.19 80.18
C SER A 580 -25.21 -21.88 79.68
N SER A 581 -25.39 -22.75 78.69
CA SER A 581 -24.31 -23.36 77.92
C SER A 581 -24.68 -23.48 76.47
N VAL A 582 -23.64 -23.37 75.62
CA VAL A 582 -23.77 -23.52 74.17
C VAL A 582 -22.85 -24.63 73.70
N LYS A 583 -23.35 -25.56 72.91
CA LYS A 583 -22.61 -26.68 72.33
C LYS A 583 -22.76 -26.78 70.84
N SER A 584 -21.60 -27.05 70.21
CA SER A 584 -21.55 -27.39 68.77
C SER A 584 -21.39 -28.92 68.65
N SER A 585 -22.02 -29.48 67.62
CA SER A 585 -21.86 -30.88 67.21
C SER A 585 -20.43 -31.15 66.65
N ILE A 586 -19.70 -30.13 66.25
CA ILE A 586 -18.34 -30.26 65.70
C ILE A 586 -17.26 -29.88 66.75
N SER A 587 -17.39 -28.70 67.33
CA SER A 587 -16.36 -28.16 68.25
C SER A 587 -16.61 -28.42 69.74
N GLY A 588 -17.72 -28.98 70.11
CA GLY A 588 -18.08 -29.23 71.50
C GLY A 588 -18.58 -27.98 72.21
N ASP A 589 -18.13 -27.77 73.47
CA ASP A 589 -18.57 -26.61 74.26
C ASP A 589 -18.03 -25.29 73.61
N ILE A 590 -18.93 -24.34 73.36
CA ILE A 590 -18.60 -23.04 72.91
C ILE A 590 -18.64 -22.04 74.02
N ASP A 591 -17.56 -21.27 74.18
CA ASP A 591 -17.51 -20.15 75.12
C ASP A 591 -18.28 -18.97 74.52
N SER A 592 -19.58 -18.97 74.70
CA SER A 592 -20.50 -17.98 74.19
C SER A 592 -21.00 -17.09 75.29
N SER A 593 -20.71 -15.80 75.19
CA SER A 593 -21.34 -14.76 75.97
C SER A 593 -22.75 -14.51 75.52
N TYR A 594 -23.67 -14.27 76.43
CA TYR A 594 -25.01 -13.84 76.11
C TYR A 594 -25.27 -12.39 76.57
N THR A 595 -26.15 -11.68 75.84
CA THR A 595 -26.64 -10.38 76.30
C THR A 595 -28.08 -10.47 76.75
N LYS A 596 -28.46 -9.59 77.69
CA LYS A 596 -29.81 -9.47 78.22
C LYS A 596 -30.34 -8.09 77.93
N GLU A 597 -31.53 -8.05 77.40
CA GLU A 597 -32.25 -6.80 77.18
C GLU A 597 -33.68 -6.91 77.68
N PRO A 598 -34.25 -5.83 78.30
CA PRO A 598 -35.66 -5.84 78.67
C PRO A 598 -36.56 -5.99 77.46
N ALA A 599 -37.52 -6.90 77.55
CA ALA A 599 -38.56 -7.07 76.55
C ALA A 599 -39.92 -6.84 77.18
N ARG A 600 -40.94 -6.62 76.34
CA ARG A 600 -42.30 -6.36 76.80
C ARG A 600 -42.89 -7.45 77.70
N GLU A 601 -42.46 -8.67 77.45
CA GLU A 601 -43.03 -9.89 78.08
C GLU A 601 -42.01 -10.66 78.92
N GLY A 602 -40.85 -10.08 79.19
CA GLY A 602 -39.80 -10.66 79.92
C GLY A 602 -38.41 -10.12 79.62
N THR A 603 -37.42 -11.01 79.60
CA THR A 603 -36.03 -10.67 79.27
C THR A 603 -35.62 -11.32 77.94
N HIS A 604 -35.27 -10.52 76.95
CA HIS A 604 -34.70 -10.99 75.71
C HIS A 604 -33.23 -11.36 75.92
N ILE A 605 -32.89 -12.59 75.51
CA ILE A 605 -31.55 -13.10 75.60
C ILE A 605 -31.02 -13.41 74.22
N THR A 606 -29.78 -13.01 73.97
CA THR A 606 -29.10 -13.29 72.72
C THR A 606 -27.77 -13.99 72.98
N TRP A 607 -27.60 -15.15 72.36
CA TRP A 607 -26.33 -15.88 72.33
C TRP A 607 -25.65 -15.66 70.99
N GLY A 608 -24.47 -15.03 70.96
CA GLY A 608 -23.63 -14.89 69.75
C GLY A 608 -22.83 -16.18 69.56
N VAL A 609 -23.15 -16.92 68.52
CA VAL A 609 -22.46 -18.19 68.25
C VAL A 609 -21.34 -18.02 67.23
N GLY A 610 -21.49 -17.10 66.29
CA GLY A 610 -20.54 -16.83 65.21
C GLY A 610 -20.68 -17.75 64.01
N ARG A 611 -19.59 -18.18 63.43
CA ARG A 611 -19.57 -19.02 62.22
C ARG A 611 -19.99 -20.45 62.50
N ILE A 612 -20.85 -20.98 61.65
CA ILE A 612 -21.35 -22.35 61.73
C ILE A 612 -21.17 -23.05 60.38
N GLU A 613 -20.57 -24.24 60.42
CA GLU A 613 -20.29 -25.03 59.23
C GLU A 613 -21.55 -25.77 58.73
N VAL A 614 -21.46 -26.28 57.49
CA VAL A 614 -22.52 -27.08 56.88
C VAL A 614 -22.78 -28.34 57.70
N GLY A 615 -24.07 -28.61 58.03
CA GLY A 615 -24.47 -29.75 58.80
C GLY A 615 -24.22 -29.61 60.33
N GLU A 616 -23.62 -28.51 60.76
CA GLU A 616 -23.36 -28.26 62.19
C GLU A 616 -24.65 -27.99 62.95
N ARG A 617 -24.73 -28.60 64.14
CA ARG A 617 -25.83 -28.39 65.07
C ARG A 617 -25.34 -27.61 66.28
N ILE A 618 -26.04 -26.54 66.59
CA ILE A 618 -25.84 -25.75 67.81
C ILE A 618 -26.97 -26.03 68.76
N THR A 619 -26.63 -26.26 69.99
CA THR A 619 -27.58 -26.51 71.10
C THR A 619 -27.28 -25.49 72.21
N VAL A 620 -28.27 -24.65 72.49
CA VAL A 620 -28.25 -23.78 73.67
C VAL A 620 -29.12 -24.42 74.72
N GLN A 621 -28.48 -24.67 75.86
CA GLN A 621 -29.17 -25.21 77.05
C GLN A 621 -29.07 -24.18 78.15
N TYR A 622 -30.21 -23.77 78.69
CA TYR A 622 -30.25 -22.82 79.78
C TYR A 622 -31.36 -23.18 80.80
N GLU A 623 -31.16 -22.78 82.07
CA GLU A 623 -32.09 -22.99 83.14
C GLU A 623 -32.75 -21.68 83.55
N ILE A 624 -34.03 -21.73 83.84
CA ILE A 624 -34.81 -20.61 84.36
C ILE A 624 -35.45 -21.00 85.67
N GLN A 625 -35.50 -20.03 86.57
CA GLN A 625 -36.07 -20.18 87.90
C GLN A 625 -37.19 -19.17 88.09
N GLY A 626 -38.36 -19.65 88.37
CA GLY A 626 -39.50 -18.85 88.82
C GLY A 626 -39.62 -18.83 90.35
N ASP A 627 -40.66 -18.20 90.83
CA ASP A 627 -40.96 -18.18 92.25
C ASP A 627 -41.32 -19.61 92.73
N PRO A 628 -40.57 -20.19 93.69
CA PRO A 628 -40.82 -21.53 94.19
C PRO A 628 -42.17 -21.75 94.84
N GLU A 629 -42.87 -20.68 95.23
CA GLU A 629 -44.16 -20.74 95.87
C GLU A 629 -45.35 -20.65 94.87
N SER A 630 -45.04 -20.41 93.57
CA SER A 630 -46.04 -20.30 92.52
C SER A 630 -46.20 -21.60 91.74
N GLU A 631 -47.44 -21.86 91.22
CA GLU A 631 -47.67 -22.98 90.33
C GLU A 631 -47.46 -22.53 88.86
N TYR A 632 -46.52 -23.20 88.17
CA TYR A 632 -46.21 -22.95 86.79
C TYR A 632 -46.56 -24.16 85.89
N LYS A 633 -46.90 -23.86 84.64
CA LYS A 633 -47.03 -24.85 83.56
C LYS A 633 -45.83 -24.80 82.65
N VAL A 634 -45.48 -25.91 82.04
CA VAL A 634 -44.44 -25.98 81.04
C VAL A 634 -44.70 -24.99 79.87
N SER A 635 -45.98 -24.83 79.56
CA SER A 635 -46.40 -23.85 78.50
C SER A 635 -45.97 -22.44 78.85
N ASP A 636 -45.89 -22.07 80.13
CA ASP A 636 -45.54 -20.68 80.48
C ASP A 636 -44.07 -20.34 80.12
N ALA A 637 -43.22 -21.36 80.07
CA ALA A 637 -41.81 -21.24 79.64
C ALA A 637 -41.63 -21.37 78.12
N GLN A 638 -42.64 -21.75 77.41
CA GLN A 638 -42.59 -21.96 75.97
C GLN A 638 -43.18 -20.80 75.10
N ASP A 639 -43.69 -19.76 75.78
CA ASP A 639 -44.49 -18.74 75.07
C ASP A 639 -43.73 -17.90 74.04
N TYR A 640 -42.39 -17.98 74.06
CA TYR A 640 -41.56 -17.17 73.18
C TYR A 640 -40.51 -18.03 72.52
N HIS A 641 -40.28 -17.74 71.28
CA HIS A 641 -39.26 -18.38 70.48
C HIS A 641 -38.95 -17.51 69.29
N GLY A 642 -37.73 -17.38 69.02
CA GLY A 642 -37.20 -16.69 67.86
C GLY A 642 -35.75 -17.01 67.77
N ALA A 643 -35.36 -17.47 66.66
CA ALA A 643 -33.97 -17.55 66.31
C ALA A 643 -33.80 -16.68 65.04
N THR A 644 -32.87 -15.76 65.10
CA THR A 644 -32.39 -15.05 63.93
C THR A 644 -31.11 -15.69 63.46
N PHE A 645 -31.02 -15.83 62.17
CA PHE A 645 -29.91 -16.48 61.51
C PHE A 645 -29.02 -15.42 60.87
N GLY A 646 -27.69 -15.65 60.90
CA GLY A 646 -26.72 -14.79 60.28
C GLY A 646 -26.66 -14.91 58.76
N ASP A 647 -25.85 -14.09 58.13
CA ASP A 647 -25.65 -14.11 56.69
C ASP A 647 -24.86 -15.35 56.23
N GLU A 648 -25.11 -15.80 55.03
CA GLU A 648 -24.33 -16.85 54.37
C GLU A 648 -22.88 -16.43 54.18
N VAL A 649 -21.96 -17.34 54.37
CA VAL A 649 -20.54 -17.13 54.04
C VAL A 649 -20.32 -17.39 52.56
N ASP A 650 -19.72 -16.41 51.88
CA ASP A 650 -19.23 -16.63 50.52
C ASP A 650 -18.01 -17.55 50.54
N GLU A 651 -18.05 -18.65 49.78
CA GLU A 651 -16.85 -19.39 49.45
C GLU A 651 -16.00 -18.58 48.49
N GLU A 652 -14.75 -18.29 48.81
CA GLU A 652 -13.82 -17.70 47.86
C GLU A 652 -13.76 -18.60 46.62
N PRO A 653 -13.83 -18.03 45.41
CA PRO A 653 -13.69 -18.82 44.20
C PRO A 653 -12.27 -19.39 44.14
N ASN A 654 -12.15 -20.73 44.10
CA ASN A 654 -10.91 -21.42 43.74
C ASN A 654 -10.59 -21.29 42.27
#